data_cd44c7328a8c876074a2047a14450afb
#
_entry.id   cd44c7328a8c876074a2047a14450afb
#
_cell.length_a   1.000
_cell.length_b   1.000
_cell.length_c   1.000
_cell.angle_alpha   90.00
_cell.angle_beta   90.00
_cell.angle_gamma   90.00
#
_symmetry.space_group_name_H-M   'P 1'
#
loop_
_entity.id
_entity.type
_entity.pdbx_description
1 polymer ?
#
loop_
_entity_poly.entity_id
_entity_poly.type
_entity_poly.pdbx_seq_one_letter_code
_entity_poly.pdbx_strand_id
1 'polypeptide(L)'
;MSDQRVPPVRQAAQESPGAFEVARGGAEAQTLPELAGLLRQLRRREARQQGETQLTYRQLAAKTGWSRGIIGEYFAGNILPPPERFDALIRLLGATPAEQGVLATARDRIEERRRSPNRDHATTGRASAGAVRARAGGPRPAAASARFPVPRQLPPALPGFVGRAAQLAQLDAACADSAGSGDGDLAPGTVLTLSGTAGVGKTTLAVHWAHRVADRFPDGQLYVDLRGFDASGVVVTAVEAVRGFLEALEVPPERIPTHLPAQVGLYRSLLAGRRMLVLLDNARDIDQVRPLLVGSPSCLVLVTSRNRLAGLIAADGARPINVGLLSTDEAWQLLARRLGGDRLAAEPRAVDEMIERCARLPLALAVLAARGAGDPTFPLATLADELREAPHPLDSFDCGDTGTDVQAVFSWSYRSLTPAAARLFRLFGCHPGPEIGVAAAASLAGLPRGQLPRLLAELAHAHLVTEHAPGRFGAHDLLRAYAAEQAERLEPPEARRAAIRRGLDHYLHTAHAAALLLQPGRDPVTLAAAPPGVLPEEITNHGQALTWFTVEYPVLLAAVTHARRAGFDGHAWQLAWTLVDFLQRRGRWTDLAVAQRAALAGARRAGDRLGQANAHRDLARVLSRLGRVDEAAKNYRQSLLIFEALGDHTGQARTHRAFGAMFDGLGRYAEALEHGQRALALYRAAGHAAGEASARNAVGWAHAQLGQYGPALVHCRQALALLRPTGDRHGEANTWDSLGFIHAQLGNHRQAIRCYQRALGLYRRISDRYDEADTLSRLGESRQAAGDTAGAVRTWRRALGILDDLGHPDVERVRHLLGRAADGCSARG
;
A
#
# COMPACT_ATOMS: atom_id res chain seq x y z
N MET A 1 -24.42 -67.76 9.63
CA MET A 1 -25.68 -67.78 8.91
C MET A 1 -26.30 -66.39 9.06
N SER A 2 -26.13 -65.57 8.07
CA SER A 2 -26.96 -64.39 7.80
C SER A 2 -26.45 -63.79 6.49
N ASP A 3 -27.31 -63.87 5.50
CA ASP A 3 -27.16 -63.45 4.14
C ASP A 3 -26.99 -61.90 4.02
N GLN A 4 -25.92 -61.42 3.46
CA GLN A 4 -25.78 -60.04 3.00
C GLN A 4 -25.96 -60.00 1.49
N ARG A 5 -27.16 -59.60 1.04
CA ARG A 5 -27.46 -59.29 -0.36
C ARG A 5 -26.82 -57.96 -0.76
N VAL A 6 -25.96 -58.02 -1.77
CA VAL A 6 -25.46 -56.86 -2.52
C VAL A 6 -26.57 -56.31 -3.39
N PRO A 7 -26.87 -55.04 -3.41
CA PRO A 7 -27.83 -54.43 -4.34
C PRO A 7 -27.18 -54.22 -5.73
N PRO A 8 -27.96 -54.29 -6.81
CA PRO A 8 -27.45 -54.31 -8.18
C PRO A 8 -26.96 -52.96 -8.68
N VAL A 9 -25.88 -52.98 -9.46
CA VAL A 9 -25.30 -51.91 -10.27
C VAL A 9 -26.41 -51.27 -11.12
N ARG A 10 -26.71 -49.99 -10.90
CA ARG A 10 -27.59 -49.19 -11.76
C ARG A 10 -26.92 -48.91 -13.07
N GLN A 11 -27.63 -49.26 -14.15
CA GLN A 11 -27.35 -49.04 -15.54
C GLN A 11 -27.04 -47.59 -15.85
N ALA A 12 -26.13 -47.39 -16.84
CA ALA A 12 -25.78 -46.13 -17.45
C ALA A 12 -27.04 -45.32 -17.83
N ALA A 13 -27.12 -44.11 -17.32
CA ALA A 13 -28.18 -43.18 -17.70
C ALA A 13 -28.00 -42.75 -19.15
N GLN A 14 -29.05 -42.93 -19.96
CA GLN A 14 -29.17 -42.43 -21.32
C GLN A 14 -29.02 -40.91 -21.32
N GLU A 15 -28.01 -40.37 -22.03
CA GLU A 15 -27.82 -38.94 -22.24
C GLU A 15 -29.04 -38.36 -22.99
N SER A 16 -29.64 -37.33 -22.43
CA SER A 16 -30.81 -36.65 -23.03
C SER A 16 -30.40 -35.93 -24.32
N PRO A 17 -31.24 -35.94 -25.39
CA PRO A 17 -30.95 -35.34 -26.70
C PRO A 17 -30.48 -33.86 -26.63
N GLY A 18 -30.85 -33.12 -25.62
CA GLY A 18 -30.46 -31.73 -25.43
C GLY A 18 -29.04 -31.48 -24.86
N ALA A 19 -28.38 -32.53 -24.34
CA ALA A 19 -27.00 -32.40 -23.81
C ALA A 19 -26.00 -32.37 -24.99
N PHE A 20 -26.28 -33.07 -26.06
CA PHE A 20 -25.45 -33.10 -27.26
C PHE A 20 -25.42 -31.73 -28.00
N GLU A 21 -26.53 -30.98 -27.98
CA GLU A 21 -26.62 -29.67 -28.64
C GLU A 21 -25.80 -28.57 -27.89
N VAL A 22 -25.82 -28.55 -26.58
CA VAL A 22 -25.06 -27.55 -25.79
C VAL A 22 -23.56 -27.84 -25.84
N ALA A 23 -23.14 -29.09 -25.77
CA ALA A 23 -21.74 -29.49 -25.89
C ALA A 23 -21.20 -29.17 -27.29
N ARG A 24 -21.95 -29.45 -28.36
CA ARG A 24 -21.58 -29.11 -29.72
C ARG A 24 -21.50 -27.59 -29.95
N GLY A 25 -22.51 -26.85 -29.50
CA GLY A 25 -22.50 -25.38 -29.56
C GLY A 25 -21.36 -24.75 -28.78
N GLY A 26 -20.96 -25.31 -27.62
CA GLY A 26 -19.82 -24.88 -26.87
C GLY A 26 -18.48 -25.11 -27.57
N ALA A 27 -18.32 -26.23 -28.29
CA ALA A 27 -17.14 -26.48 -29.11
C ALA A 27 -16.99 -25.49 -30.27
N GLU A 28 -18.10 -25.01 -30.82
CA GLU A 28 -18.16 -24.11 -31.97
C GLU A 28 -18.18 -22.62 -31.58
N ALA A 29 -18.57 -22.27 -30.37
CA ALA A 29 -18.72 -20.87 -29.92
C ALA A 29 -17.42 -20.11 -29.97
N GLN A 30 -17.43 -18.96 -30.64
CA GLN A 30 -16.28 -18.09 -30.86
C GLN A 30 -16.49 -16.63 -30.42
N THR A 31 -17.75 -16.28 -30.12
CA THR A 31 -18.15 -14.90 -29.75
C THR A 31 -18.96 -14.89 -28.46
N LEU A 32 -18.95 -13.73 -27.77
CA LEU A 32 -19.73 -13.53 -26.56
C LEU A 32 -21.25 -13.72 -26.74
N PRO A 33 -21.87 -13.22 -27.81
CA PRO A 33 -23.28 -13.47 -28.07
C PRO A 33 -23.63 -14.96 -28.25
N GLU A 34 -22.72 -15.75 -28.87
CA GLU A 34 -22.91 -17.21 -29.03
C GLU A 34 -22.85 -17.90 -27.66
N LEU A 35 -21.85 -17.57 -26.82
CA LEU A 35 -21.74 -18.09 -25.44
C LEU A 35 -22.98 -17.74 -24.58
N ALA A 36 -23.46 -16.52 -24.69
CA ALA A 36 -24.71 -16.10 -24.04
C ALA A 36 -25.93 -16.85 -24.54
N GLY A 37 -25.94 -17.22 -25.83
CA GLY A 37 -26.94 -18.08 -26.45
C GLY A 37 -27.02 -19.46 -25.77
N LEU A 38 -25.86 -20.07 -25.52
CA LEU A 38 -25.73 -21.36 -24.82
C LEU A 38 -26.18 -21.28 -23.35
N LEU A 39 -25.86 -20.20 -22.65
CA LEU A 39 -26.37 -19.97 -21.31
C LEU A 39 -27.91 -19.87 -21.26
N ARG A 40 -28.52 -19.24 -22.27
CA ARG A 40 -29.99 -19.17 -22.41
C ARG A 40 -30.57 -20.55 -22.71
N GLN A 41 -29.88 -21.40 -23.52
CA GLN A 41 -30.30 -22.76 -23.80
C GLN A 41 -30.26 -23.64 -22.53
N LEU A 42 -29.17 -23.60 -21.77
CA LEU A 42 -29.05 -24.29 -20.48
C LEU A 42 -30.19 -23.90 -19.53
N ARG A 43 -30.45 -22.61 -19.38
CA ARG A 43 -31.52 -22.11 -18.51
C ARG A 43 -32.92 -22.61 -18.94
N ARG A 44 -33.18 -22.72 -20.25
CA ARG A 44 -34.41 -23.26 -20.78
C ARG A 44 -34.51 -24.78 -20.54
N ARG A 45 -33.40 -25.50 -20.68
CA ARG A 45 -33.35 -26.96 -20.49
C ARG A 45 -33.60 -27.29 -19.01
N GLU A 46 -32.93 -26.62 -18.09
CA GLU A 46 -33.09 -26.81 -16.66
C GLU A 46 -34.55 -26.62 -16.23
N ALA A 47 -35.21 -25.58 -16.71
CA ALA A 47 -36.61 -25.33 -16.43
C ALA A 47 -37.52 -26.47 -16.92
N ARG A 48 -37.25 -27.04 -18.10
CA ARG A 48 -38.03 -28.18 -18.62
C ARG A 48 -37.79 -29.47 -17.85
N GLN A 49 -36.57 -29.69 -17.34
CA GLN A 49 -36.24 -30.91 -16.58
C GLN A 49 -36.86 -30.88 -15.19
N GLN A 50 -37.00 -29.68 -14.59
CA GLN A 50 -37.58 -29.51 -13.24
C GLN A 50 -39.10 -29.32 -13.29
N GLY A 51 -39.73 -29.22 -14.47
CA GLY A 51 -41.17 -28.96 -14.61
C GLY A 51 -41.60 -27.56 -14.10
N GLU A 52 -40.63 -26.63 -13.99
CA GLU A 52 -40.80 -25.28 -13.45
C GLU A 52 -40.66 -24.19 -14.52
N THR A 53 -41.05 -22.98 -14.18
CA THR A 53 -40.76 -21.80 -15.00
C THR A 53 -39.26 -21.46 -14.94
N GLN A 54 -38.72 -20.91 -16.05
CA GLN A 54 -37.29 -20.51 -16.09
C GLN A 54 -36.91 -19.63 -14.91
N LEU A 55 -35.78 -19.94 -14.24
CA LEU A 55 -35.23 -19.12 -13.19
C LEU A 55 -35.12 -17.66 -13.65
N THR A 56 -35.79 -16.76 -12.95
CA THR A 56 -35.70 -15.33 -13.24
C THR A 56 -34.32 -14.80 -12.83
N TYR A 57 -33.89 -13.68 -13.40
CA TYR A 57 -32.62 -13.03 -12.97
C TYR A 57 -32.63 -12.63 -11.49
N ARG A 58 -33.83 -12.43 -10.89
CA ARG A 58 -33.99 -12.21 -9.45
C ARG A 58 -33.69 -13.47 -8.63
N GLN A 59 -34.14 -14.63 -9.08
CA GLN A 59 -33.87 -15.90 -8.43
C GLN A 59 -32.41 -16.34 -8.60
N LEU A 60 -31.81 -16.11 -9.79
CA LEU A 60 -30.40 -16.34 -10.01
C LEU A 60 -29.55 -15.43 -9.12
N ALA A 61 -29.93 -14.14 -8.95
CA ALA A 61 -29.26 -13.23 -8.05
C ALA A 61 -29.33 -13.68 -6.58
N ALA A 62 -30.49 -14.19 -6.14
CA ALA A 62 -30.67 -14.74 -4.80
C ALA A 62 -29.81 -16.00 -4.55
N LYS A 63 -29.67 -16.88 -5.56
CA LYS A 63 -28.87 -18.12 -5.44
C LYS A 63 -27.37 -17.89 -5.54
N THR A 64 -26.92 -16.86 -6.27
CA THR A 64 -25.51 -16.60 -6.52
C THR A 64 -24.92 -15.47 -5.65
N GLY A 65 -25.75 -14.63 -5.07
CA GLY A 65 -25.32 -13.41 -4.37
C GLY A 65 -24.87 -12.27 -5.31
N TRP A 66 -25.10 -12.40 -6.62
CA TRP A 66 -24.69 -11.38 -7.60
C TRP A 66 -25.80 -10.40 -7.92
N SER A 67 -25.46 -9.20 -8.42
CA SER A 67 -26.47 -8.22 -8.81
C SER A 67 -27.26 -8.69 -10.02
N ARG A 68 -28.57 -8.31 -10.09
CA ARG A 68 -29.44 -8.64 -11.23
C ARG A 68 -28.91 -8.06 -12.56
N GLY A 69 -28.28 -6.89 -12.48
CA GLY A 69 -27.70 -6.22 -13.65
C GLY A 69 -26.57 -7.04 -14.26
N ILE A 70 -25.61 -7.49 -13.45
CA ILE A 70 -24.47 -8.28 -13.96
C ILE A 70 -24.90 -9.62 -14.56
N ILE A 71 -25.93 -10.29 -13.97
CA ILE A 71 -26.48 -11.52 -14.51
C ILE A 71 -27.14 -11.23 -15.88
N GLY A 72 -27.88 -10.11 -15.98
CA GLY A 72 -28.47 -9.67 -17.25
C GLY A 72 -27.42 -9.45 -18.34
N GLU A 73 -26.31 -8.82 -18.02
CA GLU A 73 -25.19 -8.60 -18.95
C GLU A 73 -24.53 -9.91 -19.42
N TYR A 74 -24.41 -10.92 -18.55
CA TYR A 74 -23.90 -12.24 -18.93
C TYR A 74 -24.82 -12.96 -19.93
N PHE A 75 -26.15 -12.90 -19.71
CA PHE A 75 -27.13 -13.50 -20.60
C PHE A 75 -27.40 -12.68 -21.87
N ALA A 76 -27.11 -11.38 -21.86
CA ALA A 76 -27.15 -10.54 -23.06
C ALA A 76 -25.93 -10.75 -23.98
N GLY A 77 -24.80 -11.20 -23.41
CA GLY A 77 -23.54 -11.35 -24.15
C GLY A 77 -22.78 -10.04 -24.28
N ASN A 78 -22.96 -9.13 -23.33
CA ASN A 78 -22.26 -7.85 -23.30
C ASN A 78 -20.95 -7.94 -22.47
N ILE A 79 -20.95 -8.78 -21.42
CA ILE A 79 -19.82 -8.98 -20.52
C ILE A 79 -19.49 -10.48 -20.47
N LEU A 80 -18.19 -10.81 -20.59
CA LEU A 80 -17.68 -12.16 -20.38
C LEU A 80 -17.62 -12.44 -18.88
N PRO A 81 -18.30 -13.48 -18.35
CA PRO A 81 -18.19 -13.83 -16.95
C PRO A 81 -16.75 -14.23 -16.57
N PRO A 82 -16.24 -13.82 -15.40
CA PRO A 82 -15.00 -14.39 -14.87
C PRO A 82 -15.09 -15.91 -14.71
N PRO A 83 -13.97 -16.69 -14.79
CA PRO A 83 -14.00 -18.14 -14.76
C PRO A 83 -14.82 -18.72 -13.62
N GLU A 84 -14.56 -18.28 -12.38
CA GLU A 84 -15.26 -18.76 -11.19
C GLU A 84 -16.78 -18.51 -11.22
N ARG A 85 -17.19 -17.35 -11.75
CA ARG A 85 -18.61 -17.01 -11.91
C ARG A 85 -19.25 -17.77 -13.06
N PHE A 86 -18.50 -17.98 -14.13
CA PHE A 86 -18.97 -18.77 -15.26
C PHE A 86 -19.24 -20.21 -14.82
N ASP A 87 -18.30 -20.85 -14.13
CA ASP A 87 -18.42 -22.22 -13.62
C ASP A 87 -19.55 -22.37 -12.61
N ALA A 88 -19.73 -21.41 -11.73
CA ALA A 88 -20.84 -21.39 -10.78
C ALA A 88 -22.18 -21.27 -11.50
N LEU A 89 -22.26 -20.42 -12.55
CA LEU A 89 -23.47 -20.18 -13.33
C LEU A 89 -23.88 -21.41 -14.14
N ILE A 90 -22.95 -22.05 -14.86
CA ILE A 90 -23.27 -23.24 -15.70
C ILE A 90 -23.63 -24.43 -14.82
N ARG A 91 -23.03 -24.62 -13.65
CA ARG A 91 -23.43 -25.64 -12.67
C ARG A 91 -24.84 -25.37 -12.12
N LEU A 92 -25.16 -24.14 -11.81
CA LEU A 92 -26.48 -23.74 -11.33
C LEU A 92 -27.57 -23.93 -12.40
N LEU A 93 -27.19 -23.87 -13.69
CA LEU A 93 -28.05 -24.10 -14.82
C LEU A 93 -28.07 -25.57 -15.29
N GLY A 94 -27.61 -26.51 -14.47
CA GLY A 94 -27.70 -27.94 -14.71
C GLY A 94 -26.81 -28.46 -15.85
N ALA A 95 -25.65 -27.82 -16.10
CA ALA A 95 -24.70 -28.31 -17.09
C ALA A 95 -24.02 -29.61 -16.62
N THR A 96 -23.97 -30.63 -17.46
CA THR A 96 -23.26 -31.89 -17.19
C THR A 96 -21.73 -31.65 -17.12
N PRO A 97 -20.97 -32.54 -16.47
CA PRO A 97 -19.50 -32.38 -16.38
C PRO A 97 -18.81 -32.24 -17.76
N ALA A 98 -19.31 -32.96 -18.80
CA ALA A 98 -18.80 -32.83 -20.15
C ALA A 98 -19.10 -31.46 -20.75
N GLU A 99 -20.33 -30.94 -20.57
CA GLU A 99 -20.69 -29.59 -21.02
C GLU A 99 -19.91 -28.50 -20.29
N GLN A 100 -19.67 -28.65 -18.97
CA GLN A 100 -18.87 -27.70 -18.17
C GLN A 100 -17.47 -27.55 -18.79
N GLY A 101 -16.80 -28.64 -19.12
CA GLY A 101 -15.47 -28.60 -19.74
C GLY A 101 -15.46 -27.89 -21.11
N VAL A 102 -16.43 -28.18 -21.96
CA VAL A 102 -16.52 -27.57 -23.32
C VAL A 102 -16.87 -26.07 -23.20
N LEU A 103 -17.80 -25.73 -22.34
CA LEU A 103 -18.21 -24.33 -22.14
C LEU A 103 -17.10 -23.47 -21.50
N ALA A 104 -16.34 -24.02 -20.54
CA ALA A 104 -15.18 -23.35 -19.95
C ALA A 104 -14.11 -23.10 -21.04
N THR A 105 -13.81 -24.07 -21.87
CA THR A 105 -12.88 -23.93 -23.00
C THR A 105 -13.36 -22.88 -24.01
N ALA A 106 -14.67 -22.81 -24.29
CA ALA A 106 -15.25 -21.79 -25.15
C ALA A 106 -15.11 -20.39 -24.57
N ARG A 107 -15.36 -20.25 -23.27
CA ARG A 107 -15.18 -19.00 -22.54
C ARG A 107 -13.73 -18.49 -22.63
N ASP A 108 -12.76 -19.39 -22.41
CA ASP A 108 -11.33 -19.04 -22.42
C ASP A 108 -10.86 -18.69 -23.84
N ARG A 109 -11.33 -19.38 -24.86
CA ARG A 109 -11.07 -19.07 -26.28
C ARG A 109 -11.58 -17.67 -26.65
N ILE A 110 -12.77 -17.31 -26.18
CA ILE A 110 -13.34 -15.97 -26.41
C ILE A 110 -12.52 -14.90 -25.67
N GLU A 111 -12.05 -15.19 -24.45
CA GLU A 111 -11.19 -14.29 -23.70
C GLU A 111 -9.85 -14.07 -24.42
N GLU A 112 -9.24 -15.13 -24.92
CA GLU A 112 -7.96 -15.09 -25.64
C GLU A 112 -8.05 -14.27 -26.93
N ARG A 113 -9.13 -14.45 -27.72
CA ARG A 113 -9.39 -13.65 -28.93
C ARG A 113 -9.61 -12.16 -28.61
N ARG A 114 -10.22 -11.84 -27.49
CA ARG A 114 -10.38 -10.44 -27.04
C ARG A 114 -9.06 -9.79 -26.63
N ARG A 115 -8.11 -10.59 -26.17
CA ARG A 115 -6.74 -10.13 -25.81
C ARG A 115 -5.81 -9.98 -27.02
N SER A 116 -6.11 -10.62 -28.16
CA SER A 116 -5.27 -10.59 -29.36
C SER A 116 -6.10 -10.25 -30.62
N PRO A 117 -6.49 -8.99 -30.83
CA PRO A 117 -7.34 -8.63 -31.97
C PRO A 117 -6.66 -8.61 -33.35
N ASN A 118 -5.37 -8.98 -33.49
CA ASN A 118 -4.60 -8.66 -34.72
C ASN A 118 -3.85 -9.84 -35.33
N ARG A 119 -4.37 -11.12 -35.32
CA ARG A 119 -3.69 -12.25 -35.93
C ARG A 119 -4.41 -12.93 -37.12
N ASP A 120 -5.63 -12.55 -37.48
CA ASP A 120 -6.43 -13.27 -38.47
C ASP A 120 -6.66 -12.53 -39.82
N HIS A 121 -5.79 -11.63 -40.26
CA HIS A 121 -5.85 -11.04 -41.60
C HIS A 121 -4.59 -11.24 -42.46
N ALA A 122 -4.04 -12.43 -42.47
CA ALA A 122 -2.96 -12.80 -43.39
C ALA A 122 -3.12 -14.22 -43.95
N THR A 123 -4.18 -14.47 -44.73
CA THR A 123 -4.19 -15.50 -45.73
C THR A 123 -5.48 -15.37 -46.56
N THR A 124 -5.45 -14.66 -47.65
CA THR A 124 -6.04 -14.94 -48.98
C THR A 124 -5.95 -13.68 -49.83
N GLY A 125 -5.34 -13.77 -51.00
CA GLY A 125 -5.44 -12.75 -52.03
C GLY A 125 -4.13 -12.43 -52.78
N ARG A 126 -3.72 -13.32 -53.66
CA ARG A 126 -2.61 -13.10 -54.63
C ARG A 126 -3.18 -12.39 -55.87
N ALA A 127 -2.37 -11.47 -56.41
CA ALA A 127 -2.39 -10.86 -57.74
C ALA A 127 -3.13 -9.54 -57.91
N SER A 128 -2.47 -8.41 -58.07
CA SER A 128 -1.95 -7.95 -59.36
C SER A 128 -1.21 -6.60 -59.20
N ALA A 129 -0.18 -6.39 -60.00
CA ALA A 129 0.71 -5.28 -60.01
C ALA A 129 0.11 -3.99 -60.59
N GLY A 130 0.57 -2.84 -60.07
CA GLY A 130 0.31 -1.51 -60.62
C GLY A 130 1.13 -0.47 -59.90
N ALA A 131 2.30 -0.16 -60.47
CA ALA A 131 3.20 0.86 -59.97
C ALA A 131 2.66 2.30 -60.21
N VAL A 132 2.69 3.14 -59.19
CA VAL A 132 2.78 4.61 -59.34
C VAL A 132 3.70 5.17 -58.25
N ARG A 133 4.63 5.97 -58.77
CA ARG A 133 5.78 6.57 -58.07
C ARG A 133 5.37 7.57 -56.93
N ALA A 134 6.24 7.53 -55.94
CA ALA A 134 6.62 8.47 -54.92
C ALA A 134 6.30 9.96 -55.05
N ARG A 135 5.85 10.54 -53.91
CA ARG A 135 6.33 11.87 -53.51
C ARG A 135 6.52 11.87 -52.01
N ALA A 136 7.67 12.37 -51.60
CA ALA A 136 8.16 12.49 -50.26
C ALA A 136 7.26 13.44 -49.43
N GLY A 137 6.83 12.98 -48.24
CA GLY A 137 6.24 13.81 -47.19
C GLY A 137 6.96 13.48 -45.88
N GLY A 138 7.41 14.50 -45.17
CA GLY A 138 8.32 14.46 -44.05
C GLY A 138 7.87 13.58 -42.87
N PRO A 139 8.75 13.41 -41.86
CA PRO A 139 8.53 12.44 -40.80
C PRO A 139 7.31 12.81 -39.95
N ARG A 140 6.33 11.88 -39.89
CA ARG A 140 5.29 11.91 -38.87
C ARG A 140 5.99 11.87 -37.50
N PRO A 141 5.64 12.72 -36.55
CA PRO A 141 6.10 12.55 -35.20
C PRO A 141 5.60 11.16 -34.70
N ALA A 142 6.57 10.34 -34.31
CA ALA A 142 6.29 9.10 -33.62
C ALA A 142 5.37 9.40 -32.43
N ALA A 143 4.29 8.65 -32.34
CA ALA A 143 3.44 8.68 -31.14
C ALA A 143 4.37 8.49 -29.94
N ALA A 144 4.44 9.47 -29.07
CA ALA A 144 5.15 9.37 -27.80
C ALA A 144 4.53 8.20 -27.05
N SER A 145 5.21 7.06 -27.05
CA SER A 145 4.92 5.97 -26.15
C SER A 145 4.94 6.58 -24.75
N ALA A 146 3.87 6.48 -24.01
CA ALA A 146 3.82 6.87 -22.62
C ALA A 146 5.00 6.19 -21.92
N ARG A 147 6.04 6.96 -21.61
CA ARG A 147 7.20 6.46 -20.85
C ARG A 147 6.69 6.29 -19.44
N PHE A 148 6.40 5.04 -19.07
CA PHE A 148 6.21 4.69 -17.68
C PHE A 148 7.49 5.07 -16.92
N PRO A 149 7.37 5.63 -15.72
CA PRO A 149 8.53 5.93 -14.91
C PRO A 149 9.32 4.67 -14.64
N VAL A 150 10.62 4.79 -14.66
CA VAL A 150 11.54 3.70 -14.36
C VAL A 150 11.89 3.77 -12.88
N PRO A 151 11.34 2.90 -12.01
CA PRO A 151 11.64 2.94 -10.58
C PRO A 151 13.13 2.58 -10.35
N ARG A 152 13.80 3.37 -9.50
CA ARG A 152 15.19 3.16 -9.09
C ARG A 152 15.27 3.23 -7.57
N GLN A 153 14.89 2.13 -6.91
CA GLN A 153 14.70 2.10 -5.46
C GLN A 153 15.84 1.44 -4.69
N LEU A 154 16.90 1.00 -5.36
CA LEU A 154 18.03 0.37 -4.67
C LEU A 154 18.63 1.30 -3.60
N PRO A 155 18.87 0.81 -2.37
CA PRO A 155 19.63 1.55 -1.38
C PRO A 155 21.03 1.86 -1.87
N PRO A 156 21.72 2.87 -1.31
CA PRO A 156 23.11 3.17 -1.64
C PRO A 156 24.01 1.95 -1.45
N ALA A 157 24.87 1.68 -2.43
CA ALA A 157 25.88 0.66 -2.27
C ALA A 157 26.92 1.09 -1.22
N LEU A 158 27.30 0.17 -0.32
CA LEU A 158 28.37 0.46 0.62
C LEU A 158 29.70 0.62 -0.12
N PRO A 159 30.40 1.76 0.05
CA PRO A 159 31.74 1.91 -0.51
C PRO A 159 32.68 0.88 0.12
N GLY A 160 33.46 0.21 -0.72
CA GLY A 160 34.47 -0.71 -0.21
C GLY A 160 33.98 -2.11 0.13
N PHE A 161 32.99 -2.62 -0.57
CA PHE A 161 32.61 -4.03 -0.53
C PHE A 161 33.80 -4.94 -0.86
N VAL A 162 34.01 -5.99 -0.07
CA VAL A 162 35.16 -6.92 -0.19
C VAL A 162 34.67 -8.37 -0.04
N GLY A 163 35.36 -9.26 -0.72
CA GLY A 163 35.13 -10.71 -0.64
C GLY A 163 33.86 -11.18 -1.35
N ARG A 164 33.36 -12.32 -0.93
CA ARG A 164 32.14 -12.95 -1.48
C ARG A 164 32.23 -13.35 -2.95
N ALA A 165 33.44 -13.57 -3.47
CA ALA A 165 33.64 -13.89 -4.88
C ALA A 165 32.84 -15.12 -5.34
N ALA A 166 32.74 -16.14 -4.51
CA ALA A 166 31.96 -17.35 -4.80
C ALA A 166 30.46 -17.08 -4.89
N GLN A 167 29.91 -16.29 -3.96
CA GLN A 167 28.49 -15.92 -3.97
C GLN A 167 28.14 -14.98 -5.12
N LEU A 168 29.01 -14.03 -5.42
CA LEU A 168 28.86 -13.14 -6.58
C LEU A 168 28.87 -13.94 -7.88
N ALA A 169 29.78 -14.90 -8.03
CA ALA A 169 29.82 -15.79 -9.20
C ALA A 169 28.54 -16.63 -9.33
N GLN A 170 27.98 -17.13 -8.22
CA GLN A 170 26.70 -17.87 -8.23
C GLN A 170 25.54 -16.98 -8.65
N LEU A 171 25.50 -15.72 -8.17
CA LEU A 171 24.49 -14.72 -8.55
C LEU A 171 24.62 -14.36 -10.05
N ASP A 172 25.86 -14.15 -10.53
CA ASP A 172 26.14 -13.83 -11.94
C ASP A 172 25.75 -14.99 -12.88
N ALA A 173 26.09 -16.23 -12.51
CA ALA A 173 25.71 -17.43 -13.26
C ALA A 173 24.17 -17.60 -13.31
N ALA A 174 23.48 -17.45 -12.21
CA ALA A 174 22.02 -17.54 -12.16
C ALA A 174 21.35 -16.43 -13.00
N CYS A 175 21.94 -15.24 -13.05
CA CYS A 175 21.47 -14.14 -13.89
C CYS A 175 21.80 -14.37 -15.39
N ALA A 176 22.89 -15.06 -15.73
CA ALA A 176 23.25 -15.41 -17.10
C ALA A 176 22.35 -16.52 -17.67
N ASP A 177 22.03 -17.53 -16.88
CA ASP A 177 21.13 -18.63 -17.25
C ASP A 177 19.73 -18.11 -17.62
N SER A 178 19.29 -17.02 -16.99
CA SER A 178 18.00 -16.37 -17.28
C SER A 178 17.99 -15.66 -18.66
N ALA A 179 19.17 -15.35 -19.20
CA ALA A 179 19.32 -14.62 -20.47
C ALA A 179 19.62 -15.54 -21.67
N GLY A 180 19.94 -16.83 -21.44
CA GLY A 180 20.59 -17.72 -22.42
C GLY A 180 19.73 -18.81 -23.05
N SER A 181 18.46 -18.98 -22.72
CA SER A 181 17.60 -19.99 -23.37
C SER A 181 17.00 -19.46 -24.67
N GLY A 182 17.79 -19.59 -25.74
CA GLY A 182 17.43 -19.18 -27.12
C GLY A 182 16.55 -20.18 -27.86
N ASP A 183 15.78 -21.03 -27.21
CA ASP A 183 14.84 -21.93 -27.90
C ASP A 183 13.58 -22.11 -27.02
N GLY A 184 12.49 -21.47 -27.45
CA GLY A 184 11.07 -21.78 -27.28
C GLY A 184 10.44 -22.04 -25.92
N ASP A 185 11.16 -22.49 -24.91
CA ASP A 185 10.64 -22.73 -23.55
C ASP A 185 11.07 -21.63 -22.58
N LEU A 186 10.14 -20.71 -22.33
CA LEU A 186 10.30 -19.61 -21.38
C LEU A 186 10.40 -20.19 -19.96
N ALA A 187 11.59 -20.18 -19.36
CA ALA A 187 11.77 -20.48 -17.95
C ALA A 187 10.96 -19.46 -17.12
N PRO A 188 10.24 -19.90 -16.07
CA PRO A 188 9.56 -18.99 -15.16
C PRO A 188 10.55 -17.99 -14.56
N GLY A 189 10.08 -16.76 -14.19
CA GLY A 189 10.94 -15.70 -13.65
C GLY A 189 11.90 -16.20 -12.56
N THR A 190 13.16 -15.85 -12.68
CA THR A 190 14.22 -16.37 -11.80
C THR A 190 14.09 -15.82 -10.40
N VAL A 191 13.96 -16.69 -9.42
CA VAL A 191 13.95 -16.36 -7.99
C VAL A 191 15.26 -16.83 -7.34
N LEU A 192 15.98 -15.92 -6.70
CA LEU A 192 17.20 -16.21 -5.94
C LEU A 192 16.96 -15.93 -4.46
N THR A 193 17.46 -16.81 -3.58
CA THR A 193 17.35 -16.60 -2.14
C THR A 193 18.74 -16.57 -1.50
N LEU A 194 19.07 -15.47 -0.81
CA LEU A 194 20.27 -15.34 0.02
C LEU A 194 19.88 -15.67 1.47
N SER A 195 20.33 -16.79 1.99
CA SER A 195 20.09 -17.21 3.37
C SER A 195 21.37 -17.22 4.21
N GLY A 196 21.25 -16.96 5.52
CA GLY A 196 22.39 -16.97 6.43
C GLY A 196 22.10 -16.24 7.73
N THR A 197 23.00 -16.34 8.71
CA THR A 197 22.87 -15.75 10.04
C THR A 197 22.73 -14.21 10.00
N ALA A 198 22.30 -13.63 11.12
CA ALA A 198 22.21 -12.16 11.26
C ALA A 198 23.61 -11.54 11.18
N GLY A 199 23.75 -10.35 10.61
CA GLY A 199 25.03 -9.63 10.50
C GLY A 199 26.05 -10.18 9.51
N VAL A 200 25.74 -11.27 8.78
CA VAL A 200 26.65 -11.93 7.83
C VAL A 200 26.81 -11.17 6.50
N GLY A 201 26.07 -10.10 6.30
CA GLY A 201 26.18 -9.22 5.12
C GLY A 201 25.29 -9.60 3.93
N LYS A 202 24.14 -10.30 4.15
CA LYS A 202 23.19 -10.64 3.07
C LYS A 202 22.68 -9.45 2.32
N THR A 203 22.13 -8.46 3.01
CA THR A 203 21.62 -7.20 2.44
C THR A 203 22.73 -6.46 1.69
N THR A 204 23.93 -6.37 2.28
CA THR A 204 25.09 -5.72 1.67
C THR A 204 25.50 -6.38 0.35
N LEU A 205 25.55 -7.73 0.35
CA LEU A 205 25.84 -8.51 -0.85
C LEU A 205 24.75 -8.33 -1.91
N ALA A 206 23.48 -8.40 -1.53
CA ALA A 206 22.35 -8.23 -2.45
C ALA A 206 22.33 -6.86 -3.09
N VAL A 207 22.50 -5.78 -2.31
CA VAL A 207 22.53 -4.41 -2.80
C VAL A 207 23.75 -4.17 -3.69
N HIS A 208 24.94 -4.65 -3.26
CA HIS A 208 26.16 -4.53 -4.06
C HIS A 208 26.01 -5.21 -5.43
N TRP A 209 25.52 -6.46 -5.44
CA TRP A 209 25.28 -7.19 -6.68
C TRP A 209 24.19 -6.54 -7.55
N ALA A 210 23.09 -6.08 -6.93
CA ALA A 210 21.99 -5.41 -7.63
C ALA A 210 22.47 -4.16 -8.40
N HIS A 211 23.35 -3.35 -7.81
CA HIS A 211 23.98 -2.22 -8.49
C HIS A 211 24.86 -2.64 -9.67
N ARG A 212 25.62 -3.76 -9.55
CA ARG A 212 26.47 -4.27 -10.65
C ARG A 212 25.66 -4.69 -11.86
N VAL A 213 24.46 -5.21 -11.67
CA VAL A 213 23.62 -5.75 -12.74
C VAL A 213 22.49 -4.80 -13.14
N ALA A 214 22.40 -3.62 -12.54
CA ALA A 214 21.30 -2.66 -12.74
C ALA A 214 21.04 -2.35 -14.22
N ASP A 215 22.09 -2.23 -15.04
CA ASP A 215 22.00 -1.97 -16.47
C ASP A 215 21.35 -3.11 -17.27
N ARG A 216 21.31 -4.33 -16.72
CA ARG A 216 20.60 -5.47 -17.31
C ARG A 216 19.09 -5.37 -17.14
N PHE A 217 18.61 -4.51 -16.23
CA PHE A 217 17.21 -4.29 -15.89
C PHE A 217 16.80 -2.84 -16.19
N PRO A 218 16.72 -2.47 -17.48
CA PRO A 218 16.51 -1.07 -17.91
C PRO A 218 15.13 -0.53 -17.51
N ASP A 219 14.15 -1.41 -17.30
CA ASP A 219 12.77 -1.01 -16.93
C ASP A 219 12.62 -0.74 -15.42
N GLY A 220 13.70 -0.95 -14.62
CA GLY A 220 13.79 -0.48 -13.25
C GLY A 220 14.19 -1.50 -12.21
N GLN A 221 14.36 -1.00 -10.98
CA GLN A 221 14.69 -1.76 -9.79
C GLN A 221 13.70 -1.40 -8.66
N LEU A 222 13.03 -2.41 -8.12
CA LEU A 222 12.17 -2.32 -6.95
C LEU A 222 12.90 -2.86 -5.72
N TYR A 223 12.73 -2.18 -4.60
CA TYR A 223 13.31 -2.58 -3.31
C TYR A 223 12.29 -2.46 -2.20
N VAL A 224 12.27 -3.43 -1.30
CA VAL A 224 11.52 -3.35 -0.03
C VAL A 224 12.27 -4.08 1.07
N ASP A 225 12.44 -3.43 2.22
CA ASP A 225 12.77 -4.09 3.48
C ASP A 225 11.49 -4.63 4.12
N LEU A 226 11.36 -5.95 4.15
CA LEU A 226 10.18 -6.66 4.68
C LEU A 226 10.16 -6.73 6.22
N ARG A 227 11.22 -6.27 6.89
CA ARG A 227 11.34 -6.20 8.35
C ARG A 227 10.98 -7.50 9.06
N GLY A 228 11.29 -8.62 8.44
CA GLY A 228 10.92 -9.94 8.96
C GLY A 228 11.48 -10.28 10.33
N PHE A 229 12.60 -9.66 10.71
CA PHE A 229 13.30 -9.86 11.98
C PHE A 229 13.56 -8.53 12.70
N ASP A 230 12.71 -7.55 12.53
CA ASP A 230 12.79 -6.27 13.25
C ASP A 230 12.50 -6.47 14.75
N ALA A 231 13.30 -5.84 15.60
CA ALA A 231 13.17 -5.92 17.05
C ALA A 231 11.83 -5.36 17.57
N SER A 232 11.20 -4.45 16.85
CA SER A 232 9.86 -3.93 17.18
C SER A 232 8.74 -4.96 16.95
N GLY A 233 9.03 -6.05 16.22
CA GLY A 233 8.05 -7.06 15.80
C GLY A 233 7.02 -6.56 14.79
N VAL A 234 7.25 -5.38 14.20
CA VAL A 234 6.41 -4.84 13.12
C VAL A 234 6.97 -5.31 11.79
N VAL A 235 6.29 -6.26 11.19
CA VAL A 235 6.66 -6.85 9.90
C VAL A 235 5.90 -6.15 8.78
N VAL A 236 6.56 -5.84 7.66
CA VAL A 236 5.89 -5.36 6.46
C VAL A 236 5.10 -6.50 5.84
N THR A 237 3.80 -6.35 5.74
CA THR A 237 2.92 -7.38 5.16
C THR A 237 3.07 -7.43 3.64
N ALA A 238 2.72 -8.57 3.03
CA ALA A 238 2.69 -8.69 1.58
C ALA A 238 1.77 -7.66 0.92
N VAL A 239 0.67 -7.28 1.58
CA VAL A 239 -0.25 -6.23 1.09
C VAL A 239 0.45 -4.88 1.01
N GLU A 240 1.18 -4.50 2.05
CA GLU A 240 1.93 -3.24 2.11
C GLU A 240 3.05 -3.20 1.09
N ALA A 241 3.79 -4.31 0.94
CA ALA A 241 4.89 -4.41 -0.01
C ALA A 241 4.42 -4.33 -1.47
N VAL A 242 3.39 -5.11 -1.86
CA VAL A 242 2.80 -5.05 -3.21
C VAL A 242 2.27 -3.65 -3.49
N ARG A 243 1.61 -3.05 -2.51
CA ARG A 243 1.10 -1.69 -2.65
C ARG A 243 2.23 -0.67 -2.87
N GLY A 244 3.31 -0.75 -2.09
CA GLY A 244 4.48 0.12 -2.26
C GLY A 244 5.11 -0.03 -3.66
N PHE A 245 5.13 -1.23 -4.21
CA PHE A 245 5.61 -1.47 -5.57
C PHE A 245 4.65 -0.90 -6.62
N LEU A 246 3.34 -1.03 -6.43
CA LEU A 246 2.36 -0.41 -7.32
C LEU A 246 2.47 1.13 -7.31
N GLU A 247 2.69 1.73 -6.15
CA GLU A 247 2.94 3.17 -6.01
C GLU A 247 4.25 3.60 -6.71
N ALA A 248 5.33 2.78 -6.58
CA ALA A 248 6.60 3.04 -7.28
C ALA A 248 6.50 2.89 -8.80
N LEU A 249 5.55 2.09 -9.28
CA LEU A 249 5.20 1.96 -10.69
C LEU A 249 4.19 3.03 -11.14
N GLU A 250 4.00 4.08 -10.31
CA GLU A 250 3.04 5.17 -10.51
C GLU A 250 1.60 4.71 -10.74
N VAL A 251 1.22 3.56 -10.14
CA VAL A 251 -0.19 3.20 -10.07
C VAL A 251 -0.86 4.08 -9.04
N PRO A 252 -1.85 4.85 -9.45
CA PRO A 252 -2.53 5.75 -8.55
C PRO A 252 -3.22 5.01 -7.41
N PRO A 253 -3.25 5.59 -6.21
CA PRO A 253 -3.83 4.95 -5.02
C PRO A 253 -5.26 4.44 -5.22
N GLU A 254 -6.04 5.14 -6.04
CA GLU A 254 -7.44 4.82 -6.33
C GLU A 254 -7.60 3.61 -7.26
N ARG A 255 -6.58 3.34 -8.09
CA ARG A 255 -6.51 2.17 -8.98
C ARG A 255 -5.93 0.94 -8.31
N ILE A 256 -5.32 1.09 -7.13
CA ILE A 256 -4.78 -0.04 -6.38
C ILE A 256 -5.95 -0.80 -5.76
N PRO A 257 -6.19 -2.06 -6.14
CA PRO A 257 -7.27 -2.86 -5.57
C PRO A 257 -7.13 -3.00 -4.05
N THR A 258 -8.26 -3.16 -3.36
CA THR A 258 -8.27 -3.31 -1.90
C THR A 258 -7.88 -4.70 -1.40
N HIS A 259 -7.98 -5.72 -2.27
CA HIS A 259 -7.70 -7.11 -1.94
C HIS A 259 -6.35 -7.57 -2.49
N LEU A 260 -5.56 -8.24 -1.66
CA LEU A 260 -4.22 -8.71 -2.03
C LEU A 260 -4.19 -9.49 -3.37
N PRO A 261 -5.07 -10.46 -3.65
CA PRO A 261 -5.03 -11.18 -4.93
C PRO A 261 -5.18 -10.28 -6.16
N ALA A 262 -6.03 -9.26 -6.08
CA ALA A 262 -6.19 -8.30 -7.17
C ALA A 262 -4.99 -7.35 -7.30
N GLN A 263 -4.38 -6.92 -6.17
CA GLN A 263 -3.14 -6.16 -6.18
C GLN A 263 -2.00 -6.95 -6.82
N VAL A 264 -1.86 -8.22 -6.46
CA VAL A 264 -0.86 -9.13 -7.03
C VAL A 264 -1.09 -9.32 -8.52
N GLY A 265 -2.34 -9.48 -8.96
CA GLY A 265 -2.70 -9.56 -10.38
C GLY A 265 -2.30 -8.31 -11.15
N LEU A 266 -2.59 -7.13 -10.61
CA LEU A 266 -2.20 -5.84 -11.20
C LEU A 266 -0.67 -5.69 -11.25
N TYR A 267 0.01 -5.97 -10.14
CA TYR A 267 1.47 -5.94 -10.05
C TYR A 267 2.13 -6.83 -11.11
N ARG A 268 1.70 -8.09 -11.22
CA ARG A 268 2.21 -9.02 -12.22
C ARG A 268 1.93 -8.57 -13.64
N SER A 269 0.76 -7.99 -13.89
CA SER A 269 0.39 -7.46 -15.22
C SER A 269 1.28 -6.29 -15.63
N LEU A 270 1.65 -5.42 -14.68
CA LEU A 270 2.53 -4.28 -14.94
C LEU A 270 3.98 -4.70 -15.19
N LEU A 271 4.42 -5.80 -14.58
CA LEU A 271 5.78 -6.33 -14.77
C LEU A 271 5.88 -7.28 -15.97
N ALA A 272 4.76 -7.71 -16.53
CA ALA A 272 4.74 -8.59 -17.70
C ALA A 272 5.46 -7.94 -18.88
N GLY A 273 6.45 -8.64 -19.45
CA GLY A 273 7.25 -8.17 -20.58
C GLY A 273 8.30 -7.10 -20.24
N ARG A 274 8.42 -6.68 -18.98
CA ARG A 274 9.48 -5.75 -18.52
C ARG A 274 10.71 -6.51 -18.02
N ARG A 275 11.84 -5.86 -18.11
CA ARG A 275 13.13 -6.34 -17.57
C ARG A 275 13.41 -5.60 -16.25
N MET A 276 12.94 -6.18 -15.14
CA MET A 276 13.03 -5.56 -13.82
C MET A 276 13.72 -6.45 -12.80
N LEU A 277 14.44 -5.81 -11.88
CA LEU A 277 15.02 -6.45 -10.70
C LEU A 277 14.15 -6.11 -9.49
N VAL A 278 13.74 -7.13 -8.73
CA VAL A 278 12.99 -6.97 -7.48
C VAL A 278 13.84 -7.50 -6.32
N LEU A 279 14.21 -6.63 -5.40
CA LEU A 279 14.97 -6.97 -4.20
C LEU A 279 14.06 -6.94 -2.98
N LEU A 280 13.82 -8.13 -2.40
CA LEU A 280 13.04 -8.36 -1.19
C LEU A 280 13.98 -8.63 -0.03
N ASP A 281 14.23 -7.62 0.78
CA ASP A 281 15.20 -7.72 1.86
C ASP A 281 14.55 -8.12 3.18
N ASN A 282 15.28 -8.87 4.01
CA ASN A 282 14.91 -9.23 5.38
C ASN A 282 13.54 -9.95 5.49
N ALA A 283 13.25 -10.90 4.60
CA ALA A 283 12.02 -11.69 4.61
C ALA A 283 11.99 -12.66 5.79
N ARG A 284 10.84 -12.78 6.49
CA ARG A 284 10.60 -13.66 7.61
C ARG A 284 10.18 -15.06 7.16
N ASP A 285 9.20 -15.14 6.28
CA ASP A 285 8.56 -16.38 5.87
C ASP A 285 8.11 -16.34 4.39
N ILE A 286 7.61 -17.45 3.92
CA ILE A 286 7.20 -17.66 2.53
C ILE A 286 5.92 -16.88 2.21
N ASP A 287 5.00 -16.77 3.16
CA ASP A 287 3.72 -16.11 2.97
C ASP A 287 3.92 -14.60 2.71
N GLN A 288 4.99 -14.03 3.26
CA GLN A 288 5.40 -12.66 3.00
C GLN A 288 5.97 -12.48 1.58
N VAL A 289 6.71 -13.48 1.07
CA VAL A 289 7.44 -13.40 -0.21
C VAL A 289 6.59 -13.80 -1.42
N ARG A 290 5.83 -14.89 -1.31
CA ARG A 290 5.13 -15.52 -2.44
C ARG A 290 4.21 -14.56 -3.23
N PRO A 291 3.46 -13.63 -2.61
CA PRO A 291 2.68 -12.64 -3.34
C PRO A 291 3.51 -11.65 -4.18
N LEU A 292 4.79 -11.45 -3.81
CA LEU A 292 5.72 -10.53 -4.46
C LEU A 292 6.49 -11.16 -5.63
N LEU A 293 6.33 -12.47 -5.84
CA LEU A 293 6.99 -13.18 -6.93
C LEU A 293 6.38 -12.79 -8.29
N VAL A 294 7.26 -12.54 -9.25
CA VAL A 294 6.92 -12.14 -10.60
C VAL A 294 7.02 -13.34 -11.53
N GLY A 295 5.94 -13.63 -12.26
CA GLY A 295 5.92 -14.74 -13.24
C GLY A 295 6.54 -14.42 -14.61
N SER A 296 7.17 -13.24 -14.79
CA SER A 296 7.77 -12.83 -16.05
C SER A 296 9.21 -13.35 -16.17
N PRO A 297 9.57 -14.06 -17.24
CA PRO A 297 10.93 -14.61 -17.42
C PRO A 297 12.02 -13.55 -17.54
N SER A 298 11.65 -12.34 -17.89
CA SER A 298 12.57 -11.20 -18.02
C SER A 298 12.84 -10.47 -16.70
N CYS A 299 12.14 -10.84 -15.61
CA CYS A 299 12.33 -10.28 -14.28
C CYS A 299 13.14 -11.23 -13.39
N LEU A 300 13.91 -10.65 -12.47
CA LEU A 300 14.63 -11.38 -11.45
C LEU A 300 14.20 -10.92 -10.06
N VAL A 301 13.88 -11.87 -9.18
CA VAL A 301 13.56 -11.61 -7.78
C VAL A 301 14.70 -12.11 -6.91
N LEU A 302 15.29 -11.22 -6.13
CA LEU A 302 16.32 -11.55 -5.15
C LEU A 302 15.77 -11.36 -3.74
N VAL A 303 15.80 -12.43 -2.94
CA VAL A 303 15.25 -12.43 -1.57
C VAL A 303 16.38 -12.62 -0.57
N THR A 304 16.45 -11.79 0.45
CA THR A 304 17.33 -12.07 1.60
C THR A 304 16.51 -12.49 2.81
N SER A 305 17.01 -13.48 3.56
CA SER A 305 16.33 -13.96 4.77
C SER A 305 17.33 -14.56 5.77
N ARG A 306 16.97 -14.58 7.06
CA ARG A 306 17.65 -15.41 8.07
C ARG A 306 17.20 -16.86 7.97
N ASN A 307 16.01 -17.13 7.42
CA ASN A 307 15.46 -18.46 7.21
C ASN A 307 15.79 -18.98 5.79
N ARG A 308 15.89 -20.30 5.66
CA ARG A 308 16.21 -20.95 4.37
C ARG A 308 15.07 -20.89 3.35
N LEU A 309 13.86 -20.49 3.73
CA LEU A 309 12.67 -20.39 2.89
C LEU A 309 12.46 -21.63 2.00
N ALA A 310 12.58 -22.83 2.58
CA ALA A 310 12.59 -24.11 1.87
C ALA A 310 11.37 -24.32 0.95
N GLY A 311 10.21 -23.76 1.29
CA GLY A 311 9.02 -23.84 0.44
C GLY A 311 9.12 -23.04 -0.87
N LEU A 312 9.91 -21.94 -0.91
CA LEU A 312 10.20 -21.25 -2.17
C LEU A 312 11.09 -22.09 -3.10
N ILE A 313 12.02 -22.85 -2.49
CA ILE A 313 12.90 -23.75 -3.25
C ILE A 313 12.08 -24.90 -3.83
N ALA A 314 11.22 -25.52 -3.00
CA ALA A 314 10.47 -26.72 -3.37
C ALA A 314 9.31 -26.44 -4.35
N ALA A 315 8.58 -25.33 -4.16
CA ALA A 315 7.33 -25.07 -4.89
C ALA A 315 7.48 -23.97 -5.94
N ASP A 316 8.35 -22.98 -5.72
CA ASP A 316 8.47 -21.81 -6.58
C ASP A 316 9.79 -21.79 -7.37
N GLY A 317 10.59 -22.87 -7.32
CA GLY A 317 11.82 -23.04 -8.10
C GLY A 317 12.95 -22.08 -7.71
N ALA A 318 12.92 -21.52 -6.50
CA ALA A 318 13.95 -20.58 -6.06
C ALA A 318 15.33 -21.27 -5.95
N ARG A 319 16.39 -20.59 -6.42
CA ARG A 319 17.76 -21.07 -6.31
C ARG A 319 18.39 -20.54 -5.01
N PRO A 320 18.75 -21.40 -4.06
CA PRO A 320 19.30 -20.98 -2.78
C PRO A 320 20.81 -20.69 -2.89
N ILE A 321 21.24 -19.57 -2.31
CA ILE A 321 22.63 -19.19 -2.15
C ILE A 321 22.84 -18.99 -0.63
N ASN A 322 23.74 -19.77 -0.05
CA ASN A 322 24.05 -19.65 1.37
C ASN A 322 25.16 -18.64 1.59
N VAL A 323 24.90 -17.65 2.46
CA VAL A 323 25.89 -16.64 2.85
C VAL A 323 26.40 -17.03 4.24
N GLY A 324 27.57 -17.67 4.27
CA GLY A 324 28.26 -18.05 5.50
C GLY A 324 29.10 -16.92 6.10
N LEU A 325 29.87 -17.20 7.13
CA LEU A 325 30.86 -16.28 7.67
C LEU A 325 31.93 -15.95 6.60
N LEU A 326 32.70 -14.88 6.77
CA LEU A 326 33.83 -14.57 5.89
C LEU A 326 34.91 -15.66 6.06
N SER A 327 35.69 -15.90 4.99
CA SER A 327 36.97 -16.59 5.18
C SER A 327 37.93 -15.69 5.95
N THR A 328 39.00 -16.27 6.50
CA THR A 328 40.02 -15.46 7.18
C THR A 328 40.62 -14.41 6.24
N ASP A 329 40.87 -14.79 4.99
CA ASP A 329 41.42 -13.87 3.97
C ASP A 329 40.45 -12.73 3.63
N GLU A 330 39.14 -13.01 3.50
CA GLU A 330 38.12 -12.00 3.27
C GLU A 330 37.98 -11.06 4.49
N ALA A 331 38.09 -11.59 5.72
CA ALA A 331 38.10 -10.81 6.94
C ALA A 331 39.33 -9.89 7.01
N TRP A 332 40.48 -10.39 6.65
CA TRP A 332 41.70 -9.62 6.49
C TRP A 332 41.57 -8.50 5.47
N GLN A 333 41.03 -8.79 4.29
CA GLN A 333 40.76 -7.78 3.25
C GLN A 333 39.81 -6.70 3.72
N LEU A 334 38.75 -7.06 4.46
CA LEU A 334 37.82 -6.12 5.03
C LEU A 334 38.49 -5.16 6.03
N LEU A 335 39.31 -5.69 6.94
CA LEU A 335 40.07 -4.89 7.88
C LEU A 335 41.14 -4.03 7.18
N ALA A 336 41.90 -4.60 6.23
CA ALA A 336 42.92 -3.88 5.48
C ALA A 336 42.38 -2.68 4.75
N ARG A 337 41.19 -2.79 4.16
CA ARG A 337 40.53 -1.67 3.47
C ARG A 337 40.10 -0.54 4.38
N ARG A 338 39.82 -0.85 5.64
CA ARG A 338 39.33 0.14 6.64
C ARG A 338 40.44 0.71 7.51
N LEU A 339 41.43 -0.10 7.84
CA LEU A 339 42.52 0.27 8.76
C LEU A 339 43.84 0.54 8.06
N GLY A 340 43.98 0.15 6.77
CA GLY A 340 45.21 0.23 6.03
C GLY A 340 46.03 -1.08 6.08
N GLY A 341 46.50 -1.53 4.90
CA GLY A 341 47.26 -2.79 4.78
C GLY A 341 48.56 -2.82 5.57
N ASP A 342 49.32 -1.75 5.59
CA ASP A 342 50.60 -1.61 6.27
C ASP A 342 50.44 -1.76 7.78
N ARG A 343 49.38 -1.21 8.35
CA ARG A 343 49.07 -1.28 9.76
C ARG A 343 48.73 -2.70 10.19
N LEU A 344 47.94 -3.43 9.40
CA LEU A 344 47.67 -4.84 9.65
C LEU A 344 48.92 -5.71 9.55
N ALA A 345 49.79 -5.45 8.57
CA ALA A 345 51.04 -6.19 8.37
C ALA A 345 52.05 -5.96 9.50
N ALA A 346 51.98 -4.84 10.20
CA ALA A 346 52.80 -4.56 11.38
C ALA A 346 52.39 -5.40 12.61
N GLU A 347 51.11 -5.77 12.75
CA GLU A 347 50.59 -6.46 13.93
C GLU A 347 49.72 -7.68 13.56
N PRO A 348 50.25 -8.66 12.80
CA PRO A 348 49.42 -9.73 12.23
C PRO A 348 48.73 -10.64 13.29
N ARG A 349 49.40 -10.90 14.41
CA ARG A 349 48.82 -11.71 15.49
C ARG A 349 47.61 -11.04 16.16
N ALA A 350 47.68 -9.74 16.36
CA ALA A 350 46.56 -8.99 16.89
C ALA A 350 45.36 -9.01 15.94
N VAL A 351 45.60 -8.88 14.62
CA VAL A 351 44.59 -8.96 13.58
C VAL A 351 43.92 -10.34 13.55
N ASP A 352 44.68 -11.42 13.59
CA ASP A 352 44.15 -12.78 13.65
C ASP A 352 43.27 -12.99 14.87
N GLU A 353 43.68 -12.53 16.04
CA GLU A 353 42.87 -12.61 17.26
C GLU A 353 41.59 -11.78 17.16
N MET A 354 41.68 -10.57 16.60
CA MET A 354 40.49 -9.73 16.33
C MET A 354 39.49 -10.43 15.40
N ILE A 355 39.97 -11.10 14.35
CA ILE A 355 39.15 -11.84 13.39
C ILE A 355 38.47 -13.04 14.05
N GLU A 356 39.21 -13.81 14.85
CA GLU A 356 38.64 -14.94 15.59
C GLU A 356 37.58 -14.51 16.60
N ARG A 357 37.86 -13.48 17.41
CA ARG A 357 36.91 -12.96 18.40
C ARG A 357 35.65 -12.33 17.79
N CYS A 358 35.76 -11.77 16.61
CA CYS A 358 34.63 -11.32 15.83
C CYS A 358 33.91 -12.47 15.10
N ALA A 359 34.31 -13.73 15.34
CA ALA A 359 33.78 -14.92 14.65
C ALA A 359 33.70 -14.76 13.11
N ARG A 360 34.57 -13.95 12.52
CA ARG A 360 34.61 -13.63 11.09
C ARG A 360 33.28 -13.02 10.59
N LEU A 361 32.52 -12.38 11.48
CA LEU A 361 31.23 -11.75 11.14
C LEU A 361 31.47 -10.36 10.60
N PRO A 362 31.04 -10.03 9.35
CA PRO A 362 31.28 -8.73 8.72
C PRO A 362 30.85 -7.52 9.57
N LEU A 363 29.69 -7.61 10.23
CA LEU A 363 29.18 -6.55 11.08
C LEU A 363 30.10 -6.28 12.28
N ALA A 364 30.52 -7.35 12.97
CA ALA A 364 31.42 -7.23 14.12
C ALA A 364 32.78 -6.64 13.71
N LEU A 365 33.38 -7.15 12.62
CA LEU A 365 34.60 -6.63 12.05
C LEU A 365 34.49 -5.16 11.59
N ALA A 366 33.31 -4.77 11.08
CA ALA A 366 33.06 -3.39 10.65
C ALA A 366 33.04 -2.41 11.84
N VAL A 367 32.37 -2.82 12.92
CA VAL A 367 32.30 -2.04 14.17
C VAL A 367 33.69 -1.92 14.80
N LEU A 368 34.42 -3.02 14.86
CA LEU A 368 35.80 -3.06 15.36
C LEU A 368 36.75 -2.16 14.54
N ALA A 369 36.69 -2.31 13.22
CA ALA A 369 37.52 -1.52 12.31
C ALA A 369 37.24 -0.02 12.40
N ALA A 370 36.00 0.36 12.60
CA ALA A 370 35.61 1.76 12.75
C ALA A 370 36.28 2.40 13.97
N ARG A 371 36.33 1.67 15.10
CA ARG A 371 37.03 2.14 16.29
C ARG A 371 38.53 2.25 16.05
N GLY A 372 39.15 1.23 15.42
CA GLY A 372 40.56 1.29 15.06
C GLY A 372 40.94 2.41 14.07
N ALA A 373 39.98 2.82 13.23
CA ALA A 373 40.17 3.91 12.27
C ALA A 373 40.14 5.30 12.92
N GLY A 374 39.47 5.44 14.08
CA GLY A 374 39.32 6.71 14.80
C GLY A 374 40.65 7.26 15.33
N ASP A 375 41.61 6.38 15.66
CA ASP A 375 42.97 6.75 16.02
C ASP A 375 43.97 5.86 15.28
N PRO A 376 44.59 6.37 14.21
CA PRO A 376 45.59 5.61 13.44
C PRO A 376 46.83 5.22 14.21
N THR A 377 47.14 5.88 15.31
CA THR A 377 48.32 5.63 16.13
C THR A 377 48.10 4.57 17.20
N PHE A 378 46.85 4.21 17.46
CA PHE A 378 46.49 3.25 18.50
C PHE A 378 46.89 1.83 18.11
N PRO A 379 47.66 1.07 18.90
CA PRO A 379 48.10 -0.28 18.56
C PRO A 379 46.92 -1.24 18.41
N LEU A 380 46.94 -2.09 17.37
CA LEU A 380 45.92 -3.11 17.16
C LEU A 380 45.95 -4.19 18.26
N ALA A 381 47.14 -4.43 18.85
CA ALA A 381 47.31 -5.32 20.00
C ALA A 381 46.45 -4.87 21.18
N THR A 382 46.38 -3.56 21.44
CA THR A 382 45.54 -3.02 22.54
C THR A 382 44.06 -3.29 22.27
N LEU A 383 43.62 -3.18 20.99
CA LEU A 383 42.23 -3.50 20.62
C LEU A 383 41.92 -5.00 20.82
N ALA A 384 42.87 -5.87 20.51
CA ALA A 384 42.76 -7.31 20.73
C ALA A 384 42.71 -7.65 22.22
N ASP A 385 43.56 -7.01 23.05
CA ASP A 385 43.58 -7.15 24.51
C ASP A 385 42.28 -6.72 25.16
N GLU A 386 41.73 -5.56 24.76
CA GLU A 386 40.43 -5.07 25.21
C GLU A 386 39.28 -6.03 24.85
N LEU A 387 39.31 -6.61 23.66
CA LEU A 387 38.35 -7.67 23.27
C LEU A 387 38.50 -8.95 24.10
N ARG A 388 39.73 -9.29 24.50
CA ARG A 388 40.02 -10.45 25.34
C ARG A 388 39.50 -10.27 26.76
N GLU A 389 39.58 -9.07 27.29
CA GLU A 389 39.17 -8.74 28.66
C GLU A 389 37.65 -8.49 28.78
N ALA A 390 36.93 -8.40 27.66
CA ALA A 390 35.48 -8.21 27.67
C ALA A 390 34.77 -9.39 28.33
N PRO A 391 33.96 -9.19 29.41
CA PRO A 391 33.25 -10.27 30.03
C PRO A 391 32.26 -10.94 29.09
N HIS A 392 32.13 -12.23 29.21
CA HIS A 392 31.24 -13.08 28.42
C HIS A 392 29.77 -12.69 28.59
N PRO A 393 28.99 -12.85 27.56
CA PRO A 393 27.61 -12.35 27.42
C PRO A 393 26.57 -13.45 27.61
N LEU A 394 25.47 -13.10 27.75
CA LEU A 394 24.05 -13.41 27.73
C LEU A 394 23.58 -14.66 26.97
N ASP A 395 22.96 -15.55 27.74
CA ASP A 395 22.36 -16.85 27.35
C ASP A 395 21.04 -16.72 26.50
N SER A 396 20.75 -15.58 25.86
CA SER A 396 19.43 -15.34 25.27
C SER A 396 19.36 -15.11 23.76
N PHE A 397 20.46 -15.21 23.02
CA PHE A 397 20.39 -15.24 21.55
C PHE A 397 20.61 -16.66 21.02
N ASP A 398 19.51 -17.37 20.79
CA ASP A 398 19.49 -18.69 20.14
C ASP A 398 19.83 -18.55 18.63
N CYS A 399 21.08 -18.23 18.32
CA CYS A 399 21.63 -18.15 16.98
C CYS A 399 22.73 -19.16 16.69
N GLY A 400 22.78 -20.27 17.44
CA GLY A 400 23.87 -21.23 17.33
C GLY A 400 25.22 -20.62 17.74
N ASP A 401 26.24 -21.38 17.96
CA ASP A 401 27.57 -21.06 18.55
C ASP A 401 28.28 -19.73 18.22
N THR A 402 27.75 -18.92 17.27
CA THR A 402 28.35 -17.67 16.83
C THR A 402 27.74 -16.39 17.47
N GLY A 403 26.63 -16.50 18.23
CA GLY A 403 25.94 -15.34 18.82
C GLY A 403 26.71 -14.67 19.97
N THR A 404 27.49 -15.45 20.68
CA THR A 404 28.22 -15.06 21.88
C THR A 404 29.29 -14.01 21.63
N ASP A 405 30.07 -14.16 20.56
CA ASP A 405 31.18 -13.27 20.25
C ASP A 405 30.75 -11.90 19.69
N VAL A 406 29.61 -11.84 19.01
CA VAL A 406 29.09 -10.59 18.43
C VAL A 406 28.60 -9.61 19.48
N GLN A 407 27.98 -10.11 20.56
CA GLN A 407 27.58 -9.27 21.71
C GLN A 407 28.80 -8.68 22.44
N ALA A 408 29.91 -9.44 22.52
CA ALA A 408 31.16 -8.92 23.10
C ALA A 408 31.63 -7.68 22.32
N VAL A 409 31.58 -7.70 20.97
CA VAL A 409 31.96 -6.56 20.13
C VAL A 409 31.03 -5.37 20.34
N PHE A 410 29.72 -5.61 20.40
CA PHE A 410 28.73 -4.54 20.66
C PHE A 410 28.92 -3.96 22.06
N SER A 411 29.12 -4.80 23.08
CA SER A 411 29.35 -4.38 24.45
C SER A 411 30.61 -3.53 24.58
N TRP A 412 31.63 -3.86 23.84
CA TRP A 412 32.87 -3.13 23.82
C TRP A 412 32.74 -1.73 23.18
N SER A 413 32.12 -1.62 22.01
CA SER A 413 31.80 -0.35 21.39
C SER A 413 30.88 0.50 22.28
N TYR A 414 29.88 -0.13 22.92
CA TYR A 414 29.00 0.52 23.87
C TYR A 414 29.73 1.09 25.11
N ARG A 415 30.70 0.34 25.68
CA ARG A 415 31.48 0.80 26.83
C ARG A 415 32.40 1.96 26.53
N SER A 416 32.81 2.14 25.29
CA SER A 416 33.65 3.27 24.89
C SER A 416 32.89 4.60 24.80
N LEU A 417 31.56 4.56 24.89
CA LEU A 417 30.72 5.75 24.85
C LEU A 417 30.79 6.55 26.13
N THR A 418 30.60 7.85 26.02
CA THR A 418 30.30 8.69 27.17
C THR A 418 28.99 8.22 27.83
N PRO A 419 28.84 8.40 29.17
CA PRO A 419 27.61 7.98 29.87
C PRO A 419 26.32 8.53 29.22
N ALA A 420 26.38 9.76 28.68
CA ALA A 420 25.24 10.39 28.00
C ALA A 420 24.92 9.73 26.66
N ALA A 421 25.93 9.41 25.82
CA ALA A 421 25.74 8.71 24.56
C ALA A 421 25.30 7.26 24.79
N ALA A 422 25.86 6.56 25.76
CA ALA A 422 25.47 5.23 26.16
C ALA A 422 23.99 5.17 26.58
N ARG A 423 23.53 6.18 27.36
CA ARG A 423 22.12 6.30 27.74
C ARG A 423 21.23 6.56 26.53
N LEU A 424 21.65 7.47 25.64
CA LEU A 424 20.88 7.74 24.40
C LEU A 424 20.74 6.45 23.56
N PHE A 425 21.83 5.69 23.40
CA PHE A 425 21.79 4.41 22.66
C PHE A 425 20.79 3.42 23.28
N ARG A 426 20.80 3.23 24.62
CA ARG A 426 19.82 2.37 25.30
C ARG A 426 18.38 2.82 24.99
N LEU A 427 18.12 4.13 25.02
CA LEU A 427 16.78 4.67 24.76
C LEU A 427 16.35 4.50 23.30
N PHE A 428 17.30 4.40 22.33
CA PHE A 428 16.96 4.01 20.96
C PHE A 428 16.28 2.62 20.92
N GLY A 429 16.65 1.71 21.83
CA GLY A 429 15.96 0.42 21.98
C GLY A 429 14.49 0.53 22.42
N CYS A 430 14.11 1.65 23.02
CA CYS A 430 12.74 1.95 23.43
C CYS A 430 11.91 2.66 22.32
N HIS A 431 12.56 3.06 21.22
CA HIS A 431 11.89 3.76 20.12
C HIS A 431 11.11 2.80 19.23
N PRO A 432 9.85 3.11 18.84
CA PRO A 432 9.00 2.18 18.07
C PRO A 432 9.43 2.00 16.62
N GLY A 433 10.03 3.00 16.00
CA GLY A 433 10.34 2.99 14.57
C GLY A 433 11.77 2.53 14.24
N PRO A 434 12.05 2.22 12.97
CA PRO A 434 13.39 1.85 12.51
C PRO A 434 14.35 3.04 12.49
N GLU A 435 13.81 4.23 12.35
CA GLU A 435 14.54 5.50 12.27
C GLU A 435 13.94 6.52 13.23
N ILE A 436 14.76 7.48 13.66
CA ILE A 436 14.35 8.56 14.55
C ILE A 436 14.95 9.89 14.07
N GLY A 437 14.14 10.94 14.09
CA GLY A 437 14.59 12.33 13.87
C GLY A 437 15.25 12.92 15.11
N VAL A 438 16.08 13.97 14.93
CA VAL A 438 16.78 14.65 16.05
C VAL A 438 15.82 15.17 17.11
N ALA A 439 14.68 15.76 16.74
CA ALA A 439 13.71 16.29 17.69
C ALA A 439 13.02 15.17 18.49
N ALA A 440 12.69 14.06 17.85
CA ALA A 440 12.15 12.86 18.49
C ALA A 440 13.16 12.22 19.45
N ALA A 441 14.44 12.12 19.05
CA ALA A 441 15.53 11.62 19.89
C ALA A 441 15.75 12.51 21.11
N ALA A 442 15.68 13.83 20.96
CA ALA A 442 15.76 14.80 22.05
C ALA A 442 14.63 14.59 23.06
N SER A 443 13.40 14.47 22.57
CA SER A 443 12.22 14.21 23.40
C SER A 443 12.34 12.88 24.13
N LEU A 444 12.71 11.80 23.41
CA LEU A 444 12.91 10.46 23.99
C LEU A 444 13.92 10.50 25.14
N ALA A 445 15.08 11.14 24.91
CA ALA A 445 16.13 11.27 25.92
C ALA A 445 15.82 12.28 27.05
N GLY A 446 14.88 13.21 26.83
CA GLY A 446 14.59 14.31 27.71
C GLY A 446 15.73 15.35 27.77
N LEU A 447 16.40 15.54 26.61
CA LEU A 447 17.56 16.44 26.49
C LEU A 447 17.24 17.65 25.59
N PRO A 448 17.89 18.80 25.83
CA PRO A 448 17.81 19.93 24.91
C PRO A 448 18.30 19.55 23.49
N ARG A 449 17.61 20.04 22.46
CA ARG A 449 17.93 19.74 21.06
C ARG A 449 19.39 20.00 20.68
N GLY A 450 20.00 21.04 21.25
CA GLY A 450 21.39 21.42 20.99
C GLY A 450 22.45 20.44 21.49
N GLN A 451 22.11 19.52 22.39
CA GLN A 451 23.05 18.51 22.90
C GLN A 451 23.07 17.25 22.02
N LEU A 452 22.01 16.98 21.26
CA LEU A 452 21.85 15.75 20.48
C LEU A 452 22.87 15.56 19.37
N PRO A 453 23.23 16.57 18.56
CA PRO A 453 24.15 16.37 17.44
C PRO A 453 25.48 15.76 17.87
N ARG A 454 26.02 16.17 19.02
CA ARG A 454 27.29 15.60 19.55
C ARG A 454 27.11 14.12 19.93
N LEU A 455 26.03 13.79 20.64
CA LEU A 455 25.76 12.44 21.10
C LEU A 455 25.47 11.49 19.92
N LEU A 456 24.69 11.98 18.94
CA LEU A 456 24.39 11.22 17.72
C LEU A 456 25.64 11.03 16.85
N ALA A 457 26.52 12.04 16.76
CA ALA A 457 27.79 11.93 16.08
C ALA A 457 28.71 10.91 16.77
N GLU A 458 28.75 10.88 18.11
CA GLU A 458 29.49 9.88 18.89
C GLU A 458 28.96 8.47 18.62
N LEU A 459 27.64 8.27 18.63
CA LEU A 459 27.01 6.98 18.29
C LEU A 459 27.26 6.56 16.84
N ALA A 460 27.23 7.51 15.91
CA ALA A 460 27.52 7.25 14.49
C ALA A 460 29.01 6.91 14.30
N HIS A 461 29.91 7.59 15.03
CA HIS A 461 31.33 7.30 15.00
C HIS A 461 31.67 5.91 15.55
N ALA A 462 30.93 5.48 16.57
CA ALA A 462 31.02 4.13 17.12
C ALA A 462 30.28 3.07 16.24
N HIS A 463 29.70 3.47 15.14
CA HIS A 463 28.87 2.64 14.23
C HIS A 463 27.71 1.89 14.91
N LEU A 464 27.21 2.42 16.02
CA LEU A 464 26.02 1.90 16.70
C LEU A 464 24.73 2.45 16.11
N VAL A 465 24.78 3.60 15.43
CA VAL A 465 23.70 4.16 14.62
C VAL A 465 24.25 4.63 13.26
N THR A 466 23.38 4.78 12.27
CA THR A 466 23.74 5.29 10.94
C THR A 466 22.81 6.44 10.59
N GLU A 467 23.34 7.54 10.08
CA GLU A 467 22.55 8.61 9.50
C GLU A 467 22.22 8.27 8.05
N HIS A 468 20.93 7.98 7.77
CA HIS A 468 20.45 7.59 6.43
C HIS A 468 20.05 8.78 5.58
N ALA A 469 19.59 9.84 6.22
CA ALA A 469 19.27 11.12 5.62
C ALA A 469 19.61 12.23 6.62
N PRO A 470 19.81 13.47 6.19
CA PRO A 470 20.17 14.56 7.10
C PRO A 470 19.26 14.66 8.32
N GLY A 471 19.81 14.44 9.52
CA GLY A 471 19.10 14.48 10.79
C GLY A 471 18.22 13.25 11.10
N ARG A 472 18.35 12.17 10.32
CA ARG A 472 17.60 10.90 10.54
C ARG A 472 18.57 9.75 10.80
N PHE A 473 18.37 9.10 11.92
CA PHE A 473 19.27 8.07 12.44
C PHE A 473 18.52 6.75 12.59
N GLY A 474 19.16 5.67 12.20
CA GLY A 474 18.69 4.31 12.39
C GLY A 474 19.79 3.43 12.95
N ALA A 475 19.44 2.27 13.44
CA ALA A 475 20.39 1.25 13.88
C ALA A 475 20.02 -0.10 13.27
N HIS A 476 21.03 -0.93 12.99
CA HIS A 476 20.82 -2.30 12.55
C HIS A 476 20.00 -3.09 13.60
N ASP A 477 19.14 -4.02 13.16
CA ASP A 477 18.23 -4.77 14.04
C ASP A 477 18.92 -5.41 15.27
N LEU A 478 20.13 -5.96 15.09
CA LEU A 478 20.91 -6.53 16.21
C LEU A 478 21.34 -5.47 17.21
N LEU A 479 21.72 -4.27 16.73
CA LEU A 479 22.11 -3.17 17.58
C LEU A 479 20.89 -2.59 18.33
N ARG A 480 19.73 -2.55 17.68
CA ARG A 480 18.47 -2.14 18.34
C ARG A 480 18.02 -3.16 19.39
N ALA A 481 18.12 -4.46 19.10
CA ALA A 481 17.84 -5.51 20.07
C ALA A 481 18.79 -5.42 21.27
N TYR A 482 20.10 -5.23 21.02
CA TYR A 482 21.09 -5.02 22.06
C TYR A 482 20.81 -3.75 22.87
N ALA A 483 20.45 -2.64 22.23
CA ALA A 483 20.07 -1.41 22.91
C ALA A 483 18.84 -1.60 23.81
N ALA A 484 17.81 -2.31 23.33
CA ALA A 484 16.61 -2.63 24.10
C ALA A 484 16.93 -3.48 25.33
N GLU A 485 17.76 -4.49 25.18
CA GLU A 485 18.24 -5.33 26.28
C GLU A 485 19.03 -4.53 27.30
N GLN A 486 19.97 -3.69 26.83
CA GLN A 486 20.72 -2.80 27.74
C GLN A 486 19.80 -1.79 28.46
N ALA A 487 18.73 -1.30 27.80
CA ALA A 487 17.74 -0.47 28.44
C ALA A 487 16.97 -1.24 29.54
N GLU A 488 16.62 -2.50 29.30
CA GLU A 488 15.94 -3.33 30.32
C GLU A 488 16.82 -3.58 31.54
N ARG A 489 18.12 -3.76 31.33
CA ARG A 489 19.09 -4.08 32.40
C ARG A 489 19.53 -2.86 33.21
N LEU A 490 19.76 -1.72 32.55
CA LEU A 490 20.46 -0.58 33.15
C LEU A 490 19.57 0.63 33.41
N GLU A 491 18.42 0.73 32.73
CA GLU A 491 17.48 1.84 32.98
C GLU A 491 16.36 1.39 33.95
N PRO A 492 16.08 2.13 35.00
CA PRO A 492 14.95 1.86 35.87
C PRO A 492 13.63 1.77 35.04
N PRO A 493 12.71 0.85 35.38
CA PRO A 493 11.45 0.70 34.65
C PRO A 493 10.67 2.00 34.49
N GLU A 494 10.67 2.85 35.52
CA GLU A 494 10.03 4.17 35.51
C GLU A 494 10.70 5.13 34.52
N ALA A 495 12.04 5.12 34.45
CA ALA A 495 12.81 5.96 33.53
C ALA A 495 12.55 5.54 32.07
N ARG A 496 12.51 4.22 31.79
CA ARG A 496 12.12 3.69 30.48
C ARG A 496 10.70 4.09 30.10
N ARG A 497 9.75 3.92 31.03
CA ARG A 497 8.35 4.30 30.82
C ARG A 497 8.22 5.79 30.54
N ALA A 498 8.97 6.64 31.29
CA ALA A 498 9.00 8.08 31.08
C ALA A 498 9.59 8.45 29.70
N ALA A 499 10.66 7.77 29.26
CA ALA A 499 11.25 7.97 27.93
C ALA A 499 10.30 7.60 26.81
N ILE A 500 9.66 6.42 26.88
CA ILE A 500 8.64 5.99 25.94
C ILE A 500 7.50 7.01 25.87
N ARG A 501 7.01 7.47 27.02
CA ARG A 501 5.98 8.49 27.09
C ARG A 501 6.39 9.76 26.37
N ARG A 502 7.60 10.32 26.64
CA ARG A 502 8.08 11.53 25.96
C ARG A 502 8.18 11.35 24.45
N GLY A 503 8.66 10.20 23.98
CA GLY A 503 8.70 9.88 22.57
C GLY A 503 7.30 9.84 21.95
N LEU A 504 6.35 9.20 22.61
CA LEU A 504 4.95 9.15 22.17
C LEU A 504 4.29 10.54 22.20
N ASP A 505 4.53 11.34 23.24
CA ASP A 505 4.03 12.72 23.34
C ASP A 505 4.61 13.60 22.21
N HIS A 506 5.90 13.45 21.88
CA HIS A 506 6.51 14.14 20.73
C HIS A 506 5.74 13.89 19.44
N TYR A 507 5.55 12.61 19.09
CA TYR A 507 4.83 12.22 17.88
C TYR A 507 3.37 12.66 17.93
N LEU A 508 2.70 12.51 19.08
CA LEU A 508 1.29 12.86 19.24
C LEU A 508 1.06 14.37 19.06
N HIS A 509 1.83 15.22 19.73
CA HIS A 509 1.67 16.66 19.63
C HIS A 509 2.01 17.19 18.25
N THR A 510 3.09 16.69 17.63
CA THR A 510 3.47 17.07 16.26
C THR A 510 2.42 16.61 15.25
N ALA A 511 2.01 15.34 15.34
CA ALA A 511 0.99 14.78 14.43
C ALA A 511 -0.37 15.47 14.60
N HIS A 512 -0.75 15.85 15.83
CA HIS A 512 -2.00 16.56 16.09
C HIS A 512 -2.00 17.94 15.43
N ALA A 513 -0.94 18.73 15.59
CA ALA A 513 -0.78 20.03 14.93
C ALA A 513 -0.81 19.88 13.40
N ALA A 514 -0.08 18.91 12.87
CA ALA A 514 -0.06 18.60 11.45
C ALA A 514 -1.43 18.15 10.90
N ALA A 515 -2.19 17.33 11.65
CA ALA A 515 -3.52 16.87 11.24
C ALA A 515 -4.53 18.03 11.15
N LEU A 516 -4.47 19.00 12.05
CA LEU A 516 -5.31 20.20 11.99
C LEU A 516 -4.97 21.11 10.80
N LEU A 517 -3.70 21.14 10.37
CA LEU A 517 -3.29 21.87 9.15
C LEU A 517 -3.74 21.15 7.88
N LEU A 518 -3.79 19.81 7.88
CA LEU A 518 -4.35 19.05 6.76
C LEU A 518 -5.87 19.23 6.64
N GLN A 519 -6.58 19.29 7.77
CA GLN A 519 -8.03 19.41 7.81
C GLN A 519 -8.46 20.46 8.86
N PRO A 520 -8.44 21.77 8.52
CA PRO A 520 -8.76 22.83 9.48
C PRO A 520 -10.17 22.79 10.07
N GLY A 521 -11.14 22.23 9.31
CA GLY A 521 -12.53 22.04 9.77
C GLY A 521 -12.75 20.82 10.69
N ARG A 522 -11.68 20.11 11.05
CA ARG A 522 -11.77 18.97 11.96
C ARG A 522 -11.79 19.43 13.41
N ASP A 523 -12.77 18.94 14.20
CA ASP A 523 -12.77 19.22 15.62
C ASP A 523 -11.61 18.52 16.29
N PRO A 524 -10.75 19.24 17.00
CA PRO A 524 -9.58 18.69 17.65
C PRO A 524 -9.95 17.78 18.81
N VAL A 525 -9.18 16.71 18.99
CA VAL A 525 -9.17 15.93 20.22
C VAL A 525 -8.37 16.72 21.26
N THR A 526 -8.90 16.83 22.46
CA THR A 526 -8.18 17.48 23.57
C THR A 526 -7.02 16.60 24.00
N LEU A 527 -5.81 17.12 23.92
CA LEU A 527 -4.60 16.46 24.40
C LEU A 527 -4.23 16.97 25.80
N ALA A 528 -3.66 16.09 26.62
CA ALA A 528 -2.95 16.54 27.82
C ALA A 528 -1.77 17.43 27.43
N ALA A 529 -1.40 18.38 28.26
CA ALA A 529 -0.22 19.20 28.01
C ALA A 529 1.04 18.33 27.89
N ALA A 530 1.91 18.68 26.94
CA ALA A 530 3.18 17.99 26.78
C ALA A 530 4.03 18.14 28.06
N PRO A 531 4.55 17.02 28.61
CA PRO A 531 5.40 17.10 29.81
C PRO A 531 6.73 17.80 29.49
N PRO A 532 7.44 18.30 30.53
CA PRO A 532 8.76 18.90 30.35
C PRO A 532 9.72 17.95 29.60
N GLY A 533 10.51 18.52 28.68
CA GLY A 533 11.47 17.77 27.87
C GLY A 533 10.90 17.15 26.59
N VAL A 534 9.60 17.30 26.31
CA VAL A 534 9.01 17.00 25.01
C VAL A 534 9.16 18.20 24.09
N LEU A 535 9.68 17.96 22.89
CA LEU A 535 9.98 18.97 21.87
C LEU A 535 9.22 18.64 20.56
N PRO A 536 7.95 19.01 20.44
CA PRO A 536 7.22 18.84 19.19
C PRO A 536 7.89 19.63 18.05
N GLU A 537 7.73 19.17 16.82
CA GLU A 537 8.20 19.92 15.64
C GLU A 537 7.22 21.05 15.30
N GLU A 538 7.77 22.19 14.89
CA GLU A 538 6.98 23.34 14.44
C GLU A 538 6.56 23.12 12.98
N ILE A 539 5.28 22.82 12.78
CA ILE A 539 4.67 22.67 11.47
C ILE A 539 3.68 23.81 11.28
N THR A 540 3.91 24.66 10.30
CA THR A 540 3.17 25.93 10.15
C THR A 540 2.22 25.97 8.97
N ASN A 541 2.31 25.02 8.02
CA ASN A 541 1.49 25.02 6.83
C ASN A 541 1.19 23.60 6.32
N HIS A 542 0.18 23.51 5.45
CA HIS A 542 -0.29 22.25 4.86
C HIS A 542 0.82 21.44 4.14
N GLY A 543 1.71 22.11 3.40
CA GLY A 543 2.80 21.44 2.66
C GLY A 543 3.79 20.78 3.61
N GLN A 544 4.20 21.48 4.68
CA GLN A 544 5.07 20.91 5.71
C GLN A 544 4.38 19.75 6.43
N ALA A 545 3.09 19.88 6.75
CA ALA A 545 2.33 18.80 7.39
C ALA A 545 2.30 17.53 6.51
N LEU A 546 2.05 17.67 5.22
CA LEU A 546 2.03 16.56 4.27
C LEU A 546 3.40 15.90 4.13
N THR A 547 4.47 16.70 4.03
CA THR A 547 5.85 16.19 3.95
C THR A 547 6.23 15.45 5.23
N TRP A 548 5.93 16.01 6.40
CA TRP A 548 6.22 15.40 7.68
C TRP A 548 5.50 14.06 7.84
N PHE A 549 4.19 14.01 7.57
CA PHE A 549 3.46 12.74 7.60
C PHE A 549 4.01 11.72 6.60
N THR A 550 4.44 12.15 5.41
CA THR A 550 5.00 11.24 4.40
C THR A 550 6.27 10.56 4.90
N VAL A 551 7.10 11.28 5.67
CA VAL A 551 8.33 10.76 6.25
C VAL A 551 8.05 9.93 7.50
N GLU A 552 7.18 10.42 8.40
CA GLU A 552 7.00 9.84 9.74
C GLU A 552 5.87 8.79 9.83
N TYR A 553 5.01 8.64 8.81
CA TYR A 553 3.86 7.72 8.96
C TYR A 553 4.25 6.26 9.30
N PRO A 554 5.40 5.69 8.83
CA PRO A 554 5.78 4.33 9.23
C PRO A 554 6.09 4.25 10.72
N VAL A 555 6.75 5.30 11.26
CA VAL A 555 7.04 5.41 12.69
C VAL A 555 5.76 5.61 13.49
N LEU A 556 4.84 6.43 12.99
CA LEU A 556 3.55 6.70 13.65
C LEU A 556 2.67 5.43 13.73
N LEU A 557 2.62 4.61 12.68
CA LEU A 557 1.93 3.32 12.72
C LEU A 557 2.55 2.36 13.74
N ALA A 558 3.89 2.31 13.78
CA ALA A 558 4.61 1.53 14.79
C ALA A 558 4.36 2.09 16.20
N ALA A 559 4.30 3.43 16.36
CA ALA A 559 4.01 4.08 17.63
C ALA A 559 2.61 3.77 18.16
N VAL A 560 1.59 3.69 17.31
CA VAL A 560 0.24 3.25 17.71
C VAL A 560 0.29 1.84 18.32
N THR A 561 0.99 0.93 17.66
CA THR A 561 1.12 -0.47 18.12
C THR A 561 1.96 -0.56 19.40
N HIS A 562 3.06 0.19 19.47
CA HIS A 562 3.97 0.24 20.62
C HIS A 562 3.28 0.85 21.85
N ALA A 563 2.56 1.96 21.68
CA ALA A 563 1.79 2.58 22.74
C ALA A 563 0.81 1.60 23.37
N ARG A 564 0.10 0.82 22.56
CA ARG A 564 -0.82 -0.23 23.04
C ARG A 564 -0.08 -1.32 23.84
N ARG A 565 1.10 -1.77 23.37
CA ARG A 565 1.90 -2.80 24.05
C ARG A 565 2.48 -2.29 25.38
N ALA A 566 2.91 -1.03 25.41
CA ALA A 566 3.52 -0.40 26.58
C ALA A 566 2.47 0.15 27.59
N GLY A 567 1.17 -0.07 27.35
CA GLY A 567 0.11 0.37 28.25
C GLY A 567 -0.18 1.89 28.20
N PHE A 568 0.17 2.56 27.10
CA PHE A 568 -0.18 3.96 26.80
C PHE A 568 -1.42 4.02 25.91
N ASP A 569 -2.51 3.45 26.38
CA ASP A 569 -3.73 3.24 25.62
C ASP A 569 -4.36 4.53 25.09
N GLY A 570 -4.26 5.63 25.85
CA GLY A 570 -4.69 6.95 25.39
C GLY A 570 -3.92 7.44 24.18
N HIS A 571 -2.59 7.30 24.19
CA HIS A 571 -1.75 7.67 23.04
C HIS A 571 -2.06 6.80 21.81
N ALA A 572 -2.35 5.51 21.98
CA ALA A 572 -2.64 4.61 20.88
C ALA A 572 -3.83 5.10 20.03
N TRP A 573 -4.95 5.47 20.66
CA TRP A 573 -6.10 5.94 19.90
C TRP A 573 -5.95 7.38 19.40
N GLN A 574 -5.28 8.26 20.18
CA GLN A 574 -5.04 9.65 19.77
C GLN A 574 -4.09 9.73 18.57
N LEU A 575 -3.00 8.95 18.56
CA LEU A 575 -2.11 8.84 17.39
C LEU A 575 -2.84 8.28 16.16
N ALA A 576 -3.64 7.22 16.34
CA ALA A 576 -4.42 6.67 15.23
C ALA A 576 -5.43 7.70 14.67
N TRP A 577 -6.00 8.55 15.54
CA TRP A 577 -6.86 9.66 15.13
C TRP A 577 -6.09 10.65 14.24
N THR A 578 -4.85 11.03 14.57
CA THR A 578 -4.07 11.97 13.75
C THR A 578 -3.79 11.48 12.36
N LEU A 579 -3.67 10.16 12.16
CA LEU A 579 -3.35 9.53 10.89
C LEU A 579 -4.52 9.44 9.89
N VAL A 580 -5.76 9.65 10.35
CA VAL A 580 -6.97 9.36 9.56
C VAL A 580 -6.97 10.09 8.22
N ASP A 581 -6.84 11.42 8.23
CA ASP A 581 -6.97 12.21 6.99
C ASP A 581 -5.78 12.01 6.04
N PHE A 582 -4.56 11.85 6.58
CA PHE A 582 -3.38 11.55 5.80
C PHE A 582 -3.50 10.20 5.07
N LEU A 583 -3.80 9.14 5.82
CA LEU A 583 -3.90 7.79 5.25
C LEU A 583 -5.08 7.66 4.27
N GLN A 584 -6.18 8.38 4.50
CA GLN A 584 -7.30 8.44 3.56
C GLN A 584 -6.91 9.09 2.24
N ARG A 585 -6.28 10.27 2.27
CA ARG A 585 -5.81 10.98 1.07
C ARG A 585 -4.78 10.17 0.29
N ARG A 586 -4.00 9.33 0.97
CA ARG A 586 -3.04 8.39 0.36
C ARG A 586 -3.69 7.05 -0.03
N GLY A 587 -5.00 6.87 0.18
CA GLY A 587 -5.71 5.62 -0.09
C GLY A 587 -5.17 4.40 0.68
N ARG A 588 -4.48 4.62 1.82
CA ARG A 588 -3.90 3.55 2.66
C ARG A 588 -4.93 2.98 3.63
N TRP A 589 -5.99 2.41 3.04
CA TRP A 589 -7.15 1.94 3.80
C TRP A 589 -6.82 0.78 4.75
N THR A 590 -5.91 -0.11 4.35
CA THR A 590 -5.51 -1.27 5.17
C THR A 590 -4.78 -0.81 6.42
N ASP A 591 -3.79 0.09 6.27
CA ASP A 591 -3.01 0.64 7.38
C ASP A 591 -3.91 1.38 8.36
N LEU A 592 -4.84 2.18 7.81
CA LEU A 592 -5.82 2.89 8.61
C LEU A 592 -6.74 1.93 9.39
N ALA A 593 -7.19 0.83 8.76
CA ALA A 593 -8.00 -0.18 9.44
C ALA A 593 -7.23 -0.86 10.59
N VAL A 594 -5.95 -1.16 10.39
CA VAL A 594 -5.08 -1.74 11.43
C VAL A 594 -4.91 -0.75 12.59
N ALA A 595 -4.58 0.52 12.29
CA ALA A 595 -4.42 1.57 13.29
C ALA A 595 -5.71 1.77 14.10
N GLN A 596 -6.88 1.82 13.44
CA GLN A 596 -8.16 2.02 14.13
C GLN A 596 -8.59 0.80 14.96
N ARG A 597 -8.26 -0.42 14.56
CA ARG A 597 -8.47 -1.60 15.40
C ARG A 597 -7.59 -1.58 16.65
N ALA A 598 -6.32 -1.18 16.50
CA ALA A 598 -5.41 -1.01 17.63
C ALA A 598 -5.89 0.09 18.59
N ALA A 599 -6.37 1.23 18.05
CA ALA A 599 -6.98 2.33 18.77
C ALA A 599 -8.21 1.87 19.58
N LEU A 600 -9.11 1.14 18.94
CA LEU A 600 -10.32 0.62 19.60
C LEU A 600 -9.97 -0.33 20.74
N ALA A 601 -9.00 -1.24 20.53
CA ALA A 601 -8.54 -2.16 21.57
C ALA A 601 -7.92 -1.40 22.74
N GLY A 602 -7.11 -0.37 22.49
CA GLY A 602 -6.53 0.50 23.52
C GLY A 602 -7.60 1.28 24.30
N ALA A 603 -8.49 1.98 23.58
CA ALA A 603 -9.56 2.75 24.19
C ALA A 603 -10.50 1.89 25.07
N ARG A 604 -10.73 0.64 24.69
CA ARG A 604 -11.49 -0.33 25.51
C ARG A 604 -10.76 -0.68 26.81
N ARG A 605 -9.46 -0.94 26.78
CA ARG A 605 -8.68 -1.24 28.00
C ARG A 605 -8.57 -0.04 28.92
N ALA A 606 -8.45 1.17 28.33
CA ALA A 606 -8.41 2.41 29.10
C ALA A 606 -9.78 2.80 29.69
N GLY A 607 -10.86 2.14 29.31
CA GLY A 607 -12.22 2.58 29.68
C GLY A 607 -12.62 3.91 29.00
N ASP A 608 -11.85 4.38 28.01
CA ASP A 608 -12.06 5.67 27.34
C ASP A 608 -13.21 5.55 26.32
N ARG A 609 -14.39 5.97 26.76
CA ARG A 609 -15.61 5.92 25.94
C ARG A 609 -15.54 6.82 24.72
N LEU A 610 -14.93 8.01 24.85
CA LEU A 610 -14.75 8.94 23.73
C LEU A 610 -13.82 8.35 22.68
N GLY A 611 -12.68 7.79 23.10
CA GLY A 611 -11.76 7.07 22.24
C GLY A 611 -12.42 5.90 21.51
N GLN A 612 -13.24 5.10 22.21
CA GLN A 612 -14.00 4.00 21.59
C GLN A 612 -14.95 4.50 20.51
N ALA A 613 -15.71 5.57 20.78
CA ALA A 613 -16.68 6.13 19.83
C ALA A 613 -16.00 6.63 18.55
N ASN A 614 -14.89 7.37 18.70
CA ASN A 614 -14.09 7.87 17.57
C ASN A 614 -13.48 6.71 16.77
N ALA A 615 -12.87 5.73 17.43
CA ALA A 615 -12.26 4.57 16.76
C ALA A 615 -13.30 3.73 16.01
N HIS A 616 -14.50 3.53 16.58
CA HIS A 616 -15.61 2.86 15.89
C HIS A 616 -16.05 3.64 14.65
N ARG A 617 -16.25 4.96 14.73
CA ARG A 617 -16.62 5.80 13.57
C ARG A 617 -15.57 5.73 12.46
N ASP A 618 -14.30 5.90 12.81
CA ASP A 618 -13.23 5.98 11.82
C ASP A 618 -12.93 4.59 11.21
N LEU A 619 -13.08 3.50 12.00
CA LEU A 619 -13.04 2.13 11.49
C LEU A 619 -14.20 1.86 10.53
N ALA A 620 -15.43 2.31 10.85
CA ALA A 620 -16.57 2.18 9.98
C ALA A 620 -16.36 2.88 8.63
N ARG A 621 -15.79 4.08 8.64
CA ARG A 621 -15.46 4.84 7.42
C ARG A 621 -14.51 4.07 6.51
N VAL A 622 -13.48 3.44 7.09
CA VAL A 622 -12.53 2.61 6.35
C VAL A 622 -13.19 1.34 5.81
N LEU A 623 -13.95 0.65 6.63
CA LEU A 623 -14.66 -0.58 6.23
C LEU A 623 -15.64 -0.32 5.08
N SER A 624 -16.30 0.85 5.08
CA SER A 624 -17.14 1.29 3.97
C SER A 624 -16.34 1.42 2.65
N ARG A 625 -15.16 2.03 2.70
CA ARG A 625 -14.27 2.15 1.54
C ARG A 625 -13.71 0.80 1.07
N LEU A 626 -13.52 -0.15 1.99
CA LEU A 626 -13.11 -1.53 1.69
C LEU A 626 -14.29 -2.41 1.20
N GLY A 627 -15.48 -1.86 1.02
CA GLY A 627 -16.67 -2.60 0.59
C GLY A 627 -17.30 -3.50 1.68
N ARG A 628 -16.83 -3.43 2.93
CA ARG A 628 -17.33 -4.22 4.06
C ARG A 628 -18.51 -3.51 4.73
N VAL A 629 -19.59 -3.34 3.96
CA VAL A 629 -20.74 -2.48 4.31
C VAL A 629 -21.42 -2.87 5.62
N ASP A 630 -21.67 -4.17 5.86
CA ASP A 630 -22.35 -4.64 7.07
C ASP A 630 -21.52 -4.38 8.34
N GLU A 631 -20.22 -4.59 8.26
CA GLU A 631 -19.31 -4.31 9.36
C GLU A 631 -19.16 -2.79 9.60
N ALA A 632 -19.15 -1.99 8.54
CA ALA A 632 -19.16 -0.54 8.64
C ALA A 632 -20.43 -0.07 9.38
N ALA A 633 -21.60 -0.54 8.95
CA ALA A 633 -22.89 -0.20 9.57
C ALA A 633 -22.93 -0.59 11.06
N LYS A 634 -22.39 -1.79 11.41
CA LYS A 634 -22.29 -2.22 12.81
C LYS A 634 -21.42 -1.26 13.65
N ASN A 635 -20.28 -0.87 13.11
CA ASN A 635 -19.38 0.05 13.81
C ASN A 635 -19.97 1.47 13.92
N TYR A 636 -20.66 1.99 12.89
CA TYR A 636 -21.37 3.28 12.99
C TYR A 636 -22.43 3.25 14.09
N ARG A 637 -23.24 2.18 14.19
CA ARG A 637 -24.24 2.04 15.26
C ARG A 637 -23.60 2.02 16.65
N GLN A 638 -22.46 1.31 16.81
CA GLN A 638 -21.74 1.29 18.09
C GLN A 638 -21.21 2.68 18.45
N SER A 639 -20.67 3.43 17.48
CA SER A 639 -20.21 4.80 17.68
C SER A 639 -21.38 5.70 18.14
N LEU A 640 -22.54 5.61 17.48
CA LEU A 640 -23.74 6.38 17.84
C LEU A 640 -24.20 6.09 19.27
N LEU A 641 -24.32 4.81 19.64
CA LEU A 641 -24.73 4.40 21.01
C LEU A 641 -23.79 4.98 22.08
N ILE A 642 -22.48 5.02 21.79
CA ILE A 642 -21.52 5.55 22.76
C ILE A 642 -21.60 7.06 22.84
N PHE A 643 -21.69 7.79 21.71
CA PHE A 643 -21.85 9.25 21.71
C PHE A 643 -23.18 9.69 22.34
N GLU A 644 -24.23 8.90 22.15
CA GLU A 644 -25.53 9.13 22.80
C GLU A 644 -25.39 9.00 24.32
N ALA A 645 -24.75 7.94 24.81
CA ALA A 645 -24.50 7.73 26.23
C ALA A 645 -23.60 8.81 26.86
N LEU A 646 -22.73 9.47 26.05
CA LEU A 646 -21.88 10.57 26.47
C LEU A 646 -22.58 11.94 26.37
N GLY A 647 -23.76 12.02 25.78
CA GLY A 647 -24.44 13.29 25.49
C GLY A 647 -23.70 14.15 24.44
N ASP A 648 -22.77 13.55 23.66
CA ASP A 648 -21.99 14.27 22.66
C ASP A 648 -22.78 14.39 21.33
N HIS A 649 -23.57 15.43 21.21
CA HIS A 649 -24.36 15.73 20.03
C HIS A 649 -23.49 15.95 18.78
N THR A 650 -22.29 16.52 18.94
CA THR A 650 -21.36 16.75 17.83
C THR A 650 -20.79 15.44 17.32
N GLY A 651 -20.39 14.53 18.21
CA GLY A 651 -19.93 13.18 17.85
C GLY A 651 -21.01 12.36 17.15
N GLN A 652 -22.27 12.41 17.66
CA GLN A 652 -23.42 11.78 16.99
C GLN A 652 -23.63 12.35 15.60
N ALA A 653 -23.63 13.68 15.46
CA ALA A 653 -23.85 14.36 14.17
C ALA A 653 -22.80 13.96 13.12
N ARG A 654 -21.51 13.91 13.51
CA ARG A 654 -20.43 13.46 12.64
C ARG A 654 -20.61 12.01 12.22
N THR A 655 -21.02 11.16 13.15
CA THR A 655 -21.24 9.75 12.86
C THR A 655 -22.41 9.56 11.90
N HIS A 656 -23.53 10.28 12.12
CA HIS A 656 -24.64 10.29 11.17
C HIS A 656 -24.23 10.79 9.78
N ARG A 657 -23.46 11.89 9.69
CA ARG A 657 -22.96 12.40 8.41
C ARG A 657 -22.09 11.38 7.68
N ALA A 658 -21.17 10.70 8.39
CA ALA A 658 -20.32 9.67 7.80
C ALA A 658 -21.12 8.43 7.36
N PHE A 659 -22.15 8.06 8.13
CA PHE A 659 -23.04 6.96 7.80
C PHE A 659 -23.92 7.30 6.58
N GLY A 660 -24.41 8.54 6.48
CA GLY A 660 -25.11 9.03 5.29
C GLY A 660 -24.24 9.01 4.05
N ALA A 661 -22.97 9.41 4.14
CA ALA A 661 -22.02 9.33 3.03
C ALA A 661 -21.75 7.88 2.56
N MET A 662 -21.81 6.89 3.46
CA MET A 662 -21.76 5.49 3.07
C MET A 662 -22.98 5.09 2.23
N PHE A 663 -24.19 5.51 2.63
CA PHE A 663 -25.41 5.23 1.88
C PHE A 663 -25.47 5.95 0.53
N ASP A 664 -24.93 7.18 0.47
CA ASP A 664 -24.79 7.94 -0.79
C ASP A 664 -23.90 7.17 -1.78
N GLY A 665 -22.74 6.71 -1.34
CA GLY A 665 -21.83 5.88 -2.16
C GLY A 665 -22.44 4.54 -2.62
N LEU A 666 -23.49 4.06 -1.96
CA LEU A 666 -24.27 2.87 -2.34
C LEU A 666 -25.49 3.20 -3.23
N GLY A 667 -25.71 4.47 -3.57
CA GLY A 667 -26.90 4.92 -4.30
C GLY A 667 -28.19 4.87 -3.48
N ARG A 668 -28.10 4.72 -2.15
CA ARG A 668 -29.23 4.65 -1.22
C ARG A 668 -29.55 6.04 -0.68
N TYR A 669 -30.00 6.92 -1.57
CA TYR A 669 -30.12 8.36 -1.29
C TYR A 669 -31.19 8.69 -0.25
N ALA A 670 -32.23 7.85 -0.07
CA ALA A 670 -33.25 8.06 0.95
C ALA A 670 -32.67 7.91 2.37
N GLU A 671 -31.87 6.86 2.60
CA GLU A 671 -31.20 6.65 3.88
C GLU A 671 -30.09 7.68 4.10
N ALA A 672 -29.39 8.09 3.04
CA ALA A 672 -28.42 9.18 3.10
C ALA A 672 -29.07 10.49 3.57
N LEU A 673 -30.28 10.78 3.06
CA LEU A 673 -31.07 11.95 3.45
C LEU A 673 -31.50 11.87 4.93
N GLU A 674 -32.01 10.72 5.38
CA GLU A 674 -32.41 10.51 6.78
C GLU A 674 -31.24 10.77 7.74
N HIS A 675 -30.10 10.18 7.46
CA HIS A 675 -28.89 10.39 8.26
C HIS A 675 -28.39 11.83 8.18
N GLY A 676 -28.45 12.47 7.02
CA GLY A 676 -28.12 13.88 6.84
C GLY A 676 -29.00 14.82 7.67
N GLN A 677 -30.31 14.54 7.72
CA GLN A 677 -31.28 15.32 8.52
C GLN A 677 -31.04 15.16 10.03
N ARG A 678 -30.74 13.94 10.50
CA ARG A 678 -30.35 13.68 11.90
C ARG A 678 -29.08 14.42 12.27
N ALA A 679 -28.05 14.39 11.40
CA ALA A 679 -26.82 15.14 11.60
C ALA A 679 -27.08 16.66 11.69
N LEU A 680 -27.94 17.19 10.82
CA LEU A 680 -28.32 18.60 10.80
C LEU A 680 -29.02 19.03 12.09
N ALA A 681 -29.97 18.23 12.58
CA ALA A 681 -30.67 18.48 13.84
C ALA A 681 -29.70 18.52 15.04
N LEU A 682 -28.78 17.56 15.12
CA LEU A 682 -27.80 17.45 16.19
C LEU A 682 -26.76 18.60 16.15
N TYR A 683 -26.25 18.99 14.99
CA TYR A 683 -25.33 20.12 14.90
C TYR A 683 -26.00 21.46 15.27
N ARG A 684 -27.29 21.63 14.94
CA ARG A 684 -28.06 22.79 15.40
C ARG A 684 -28.22 22.79 16.91
N ALA A 685 -28.58 21.65 17.51
CA ALA A 685 -28.70 21.53 18.95
C ALA A 685 -27.38 21.82 19.68
N ALA A 686 -26.25 21.43 19.05
CA ALA A 686 -24.91 21.71 19.57
C ALA A 686 -24.40 23.13 19.28
N GLY A 687 -25.10 23.97 18.54
CA GLY A 687 -24.63 25.30 18.10
C GLY A 687 -23.38 25.25 17.19
N HIS A 688 -23.13 24.15 16.50
CA HIS A 688 -21.90 23.91 15.75
C HIS A 688 -22.07 24.35 14.28
N ALA A 689 -21.83 25.63 14.00
CA ALA A 689 -22.13 26.25 12.71
C ALA A 689 -21.46 25.60 11.49
N ALA A 690 -20.18 25.22 11.62
CA ALA A 690 -19.44 24.56 10.51
C ALA A 690 -20.03 23.17 10.22
N GLY A 691 -20.37 22.41 11.26
CA GLY A 691 -21.04 21.11 11.13
C GLY A 691 -22.44 21.23 10.54
N GLU A 692 -23.20 22.23 10.98
CA GLU A 692 -24.52 22.52 10.41
C GLU A 692 -24.44 22.82 8.91
N ALA A 693 -23.47 23.63 8.50
CA ALA A 693 -23.27 23.95 7.10
C ALA A 693 -22.94 22.70 6.27
N SER A 694 -22.03 21.85 6.76
CA SER A 694 -21.66 20.59 6.11
C SER A 694 -22.86 19.62 6.02
N ALA A 695 -23.65 19.52 7.08
CA ALA A 695 -24.86 18.67 7.09
C ALA A 695 -25.95 19.19 6.15
N ARG A 696 -26.15 20.52 6.06
CA ARG A 696 -27.05 21.14 5.10
C ARG A 696 -26.64 20.83 3.65
N ASN A 697 -25.35 20.91 3.34
CA ASN A 697 -24.87 20.54 2.00
C ASN A 697 -25.13 19.05 1.70
N ALA A 698 -24.90 18.15 2.65
CA ALA A 698 -25.19 16.72 2.49
C ALA A 698 -26.69 16.44 2.27
N VAL A 699 -27.56 17.11 3.04
CA VAL A 699 -29.03 17.05 2.86
C VAL A 699 -29.43 17.60 1.49
N GLY A 700 -28.87 18.73 1.09
CA GLY A 700 -29.11 19.32 -0.23
C GLY A 700 -28.67 18.40 -1.37
N TRP A 701 -27.51 17.77 -1.25
CA TRP A 701 -27.02 16.78 -2.19
C TRP A 701 -27.94 15.56 -2.29
N ALA A 702 -28.34 14.97 -1.16
CA ALA A 702 -29.25 13.82 -1.14
C ALA A 702 -30.62 14.16 -1.77
N HIS A 703 -31.19 15.35 -1.49
CA HIS A 703 -32.39 15.83 -2.17
C HIS A 703 -32.17 15.97 -3.69
N ALA A 704 -31.02 16.46 -4.12
CA ALA A 704 -30.70 16.60 -5.54
C ALA A 704 -30.62 15.22 -6.24
N GLN A 705 -30.01 14.23 -5.62
CA GLN A 705 -29.94 12.86 -6.13
C GLN A 705 -31.32 12.18 -6.20
N LEU A 706 -32.25 12.57 -5.33
CA LEU A 706 -33.64 12.14 -5.35
C LEU A 706 -34.53 12.95 -6.33
N GLY A 707 -33.95 13.87 -7.12
CA GLY A 707 -34.69 14.73 -8.05
C GLY A 707 -35.46 15.88 -7.39
N GLN A 708 -35.27 16.09 -6.08
CA GLN A 708 -35.99 17.13 -5.31
C GLN A 708 -35.19 18.43 -5.31
N TYR A 709 -35.10 19.08 -6.46
CA TYR A 709 -34.21 20.24 -6.68
C TYR A 709 -34.59 21.51 -5.90
N GLY A 710 -35.88 21.71 -5.59
CA GLY A 710 -36.34 22.85 -4.78
C GLY A 710 -35.75 22.85 -3.38
N PRO A 711 -36.03 21.83 -2.57
CA PRO A 711 -35.38 21.63 -1.25
C PRO A 711 -33.86 21.63 -1.31
N ALA A 712 -33.26 20.99 -2.33
CA ALA A 712 -31.81 20.95 -2.55
C ALA A 712 -31.21 22.36 -2.63
N LEU A 713 -31.78 23.27 -3.44
CA LEU A 713 -31.34 24.67 -3.56
C LEU A 713 -31.40 25.42 -2.24
N VAL A 714 -32.49 25.22 -1.45
CA VAL A 714 -32.64 25.87 -0.15
C VAL A 714 -31.54 25.47 0.79
N HIS A 715 -31.31 24.15 0.95
CA HIS A 715 -30.29 23.62 1.84
C HIS A 715 -28.88 24.04 1.46
N CYS A 716 -28.51 23.95 0.16
CA CYS A 716 -27.16 24.35 -0.30
C CYS A 716 -26.92 25.86 -0.16
N ARG A 717 -27.94 26.73 -0.41
CA ARG A 717 -27.80 28.18 -0.19
C ARG A 717 -27.62 28.54 1.27
N GLN A 718 -28.36 27.87 2.17
CA GLN A 718 -28.19 28.04 3.61
C GLN A 718 -26.81 27.54 4.09
N ALA A 719 -26.31 26.40 3.55
CA ALA A 719 -24.95 25.93 3.81
C ALA A 719 -23.92 26.97 3.43
N LEU A 720 -24.04 27.56 2.23
CA LEU A 720 -23.09 28.57 1.72
C LEU A 720 -23.08 29.84 2.60
N ALA A 721 -24.26 30.27 3.08
CA ALA A 721 -24.34 31.42 3.98
C ALA A 721 -23.61 31.22 5.30
N LEU A 722 -23.64 29.97 5.84
CA LEU A 722 -22.97 29.60 7.08
C LEU A 722 -21.45 29.40 6.88
N LEU A 723 -21.00 28.97 5.69
CA LEU A 723 -19.59 28.68 5.41
C LEU A 723 -18.74 29.94 5.18
N ARG A 724 -19.32 30.98 4.58
CA ARG A 724 -18.60 32.22 4.25
C ARG A 724 -17.84 32.86 5.43
N PRO A 725 -18.43 33.00 6.63
CA PRO A 725 -17.72 33.59 7.77
C PRO A 725 -16.70 32.63 8.43
N THR A 726 -16.77 31.32 8.18
CA THR A 726 -15.91 30.33 8.85
C THR A 726 -14.54 30.17 8.20
N GLY A 727 -14.37 30.61 6.93
CA GLY A 727 -13.14 30.39 6.17
C GLY A 727 -12.94 28.95 5.71
N ASP A 728 -13.92 28.06 5.88
CA ASP A 728 -13.88 26.68 5.38
C ASP A 728 -14.03 26.67 3.85
N ARG A 729 -12.90 26.82 3.18
CA ARG A 729 -12.81 26.85 1.71
C ARG A 729 -13.23 25.54 1.06
N HIS A 730 -12.96 24.41 1.70
CA HIS A 730 -13.35 23.10 1.18
C HIS A 730 -14.87 22.89 1.24
N GLY A 731 -15.50 23.19 2.37
CA GLY A 731 -16.97 23.16 2.52
C GLY A 731 -17.66 24.12 1.55
N GLU A 732 -17.10 25.34 1.36
CA GLU A 732 -17.63 26.32 0.39
C GLU A 732 -17.53 25.78 -1.05
N ALA A 733 -16.41 25.19 -1.43
CA ALA A 733 -16.19 24.61 -2.76
C ALA A 733 -17.19 23.48 -3.04
N ASN A 734 -17.34 22.52 -2.13
CA ASN A 734 -18.29 21.42 -2.23
C ASN A 734 -19.75 21.92 -2.38
N THR A 735 -20.08 22.98 -1.66
CA THR A 735 -21.44 23.56 -1.73
C THR A 735 -21.69 24.26 -3.07
N TRP A 736 -20.68 24.96 -3.63
CA TRP A 736 -20.76 25.52 -4.97
C TRP A 736 -20.87 24.44 -6.05
N ASP A 737 -20.16 23.33 -5.91
CA ASP A 737 -20.25 22.18 -6.81
C ASP A 737 -21.65 21.54 -6.75
N SER A 738 -22.20 21.32 -5.55
CA SER A 738 -23.57 20.81 -5.37
C SER A 738 -24.60 21.74 -6.02
N LEU A 739 -24.48 23.06 -5.85
CA LEU A 739 -25.34 24.03 -6.51
C LEU A 739 -25.19 23.98 -8.04
N GLY A 740 -23.98 23.78 -8.54
CA GLY A 740 -23.70 23.58 -9.97
C GLY A 740 -24.43 22.36 -10.51
N PHE A 741 -24.36 21.24 -9.83
CA PHE A 741 -25.09 20.02 -10.18
C PHE A 741 -26.61 20.24 -10.22
N ILE A 742 -27.18 20.84 -9.17
CA ILE A 742 -28.61 21.11 -9.09
C ILE A 742 -29.08 22.01 -10.27
N HIS A 743 -28.33 23.08 -10.56
CA HIS A 743 -28.66 23.95 -11.68
C HIS A 743 -28.52 23.25 -13.04
N ALA A 744 -27.55 22.34 -13.19
CA ALA A 744 -27.40 21.54 -14.41
C ALA A 744 -28.60 20.61 -14.62
N GLN A 745 -29.08 19.95 -13.57
CA GLN A 745 -30.26 19.06 -13.62
C GLN A 745 -31.56 19.82 -13.91
N LEU A 746 -31.64 21.10 -13.50
CA LEU A 746 -32.75 21.99 -13.82
C LEU A 746 -32.66 22.62 -15.24
N GLY A 747 -31.65 22.24 -16.04
CA GLY A 747 -31.41 22.84 -17.38
C GLY A 747 -30.81 24.25 -17.34
N ASN A 748 -30.53 24.80 -16.16
CA ASN A 748 -29.98 26.15 -15.98
C ASN A 748 -28.44 26.17 -16.18
N HIS A 749 -27.97 25.71 -17.36
CA HIS A 749 -26.54 25.44 -17.63
C HIS A 749 -25.65 26.68 -17.43
N ARG A 750 -26.09 27.87 -17.76
CA ARG A 750 -25.32 29.13 -17.52
C ARG A 750 -25.07 29.35 -16.02
N GLN A 751 -26.04 29.04 -15.17
CA GLN A 751 -25.92 29.17 -13.72
C GLN A 751 -24.98 28.05 -13.17
N ALA A 752 -25.14 26.83 -13.65
CA ALA A 752 -24.30 25.71 -13.32
C ALA A 752 -22.81 25.99 -13.59
N ILE A 753 -22.51 26.54 -14.79
CA ILE A 753 -21.15 26.94 -15.18
C ILE A 753 -20.56 27.95 -14.18
N ARG A 754 -21.34 28.95 -13.76
CA ARG A 754 -20.87 29.94 -12.77
C ARG A 754 -20.59 29.33 -11.42
N CYS A 755 -21.42 28.40 -10.96
CA CYS A 755 -21.22 27.69 -9.69
C CYS A 755 -19.96 26.83 -9.74
N TYR A 756 -19.78 26.00 -10.77
CA TYR A 756 -18.59 25.18 -10.95
C TYR A 756 -17.30 26.01 -11.06
N GLN A 757 -17.32 27.15 -11.75
CA GLN A 757 -16.15 28.04 -11.81
C GLN A 757 -15.73 28.57 -10.43
N ARG A 758 -16.71 28.89 -9.56
CA ARG A 758 -16.42 29.26 -8.15
C ARG A 758 -15.84 28.12 -7.35
N ALA A 759 -16.41 26.92 -7.46
CA ALA A 759 -15.89 25.72 -6.83
C ALA A 759 -14.43 25.47 -7.25
N LEU A 760 -14.15 25.49 -8.54
CA LEU A 760 -12.80 25.32 -9.11
C LEU A 760 -11.80 26.36 -8.62
N GLY A 761 -12.23 27.62 -8.46
CA GLY A 761 -11.37 28.66 -7.88
C GLY A 761 -10.95 28.37 -6.44
N LEU A 762 -11.82 27.73 -5.66
CA LEU A 762 -11.56 27.33 -4.27
C LEU A 762 -10.72 26.06 -4.21
N TYR A 763 -11.06 25.01 -4.94
CA TYR A 763 -10.29 23.74 -4.98
C TYR A 763 -8.83 23.97 -5.37
N ARG A 764 -8.57 24.84 -6.36
CA ARG A 764 -7.18 25.23 -6.73
C ARG A 764 -6.41 25.87 -5.59
N ARG A 765 -7.07 26.73 -4.80
CA ARG A 765 -6.43 27.42 -3.66
C ARG A 765 -6.06 26.47 -2.53
N ILE A 766 -6.79 25.35 -2.38
CA ILE A 766 -6.51 24.31 -1.37
C ILE A 766 -5.77 23.10 -1.95
N SER A 767 -5.38 23.18 -3.24
CA SER A 767 -4.68 22.11 -3.97
C SER A 767 -5.43 20.76 -3.95
N ASP A 768 -6.76 20.81 -3.94
CA ASP A 768 -7.60 19.62 -4.06
C ASP A 768 -7.77 19.26 -5.53
N ARG A 769 -6.84 18.44 -6.03
CA ARG A 769 -6.78 18.11 -7.46
C ARG A 769 -7.90 17.17 -7.90
N TYR A 770 -8.32 16.24 -7.02
CA TYR A 770 -9.38 15.30 -7.39
C TYR A 770 -10.73 16.02 -7.56
N ASP A 771 -11.16 16.79 -6.56
CA ASP A 771 -12.42 17.53 -6.64
C ASP A 771 -12.37 18.61 -7.74
N GLU A 772 -11.16 19.18 -8.03
CA GLU A 772 -10.98 20.03 -9.21
C GLU A 772 -11.30 19.26 -10.51
N ALA A 773 -10.79 18.04 -10.67
CA ALA A 773 -11.00 17.27 -11.90
C ALA A 773 -12.46 16.80 -12.07
N ASP A 774 -13.10 16.37 -10.99
CA ASP A 774 -14.50 15.94 -11.02
C ASP A 774 -15.44 17.13 -11.34
N THR A 775 -15.19 18.27 -10.70
CA THR A 775 -15.92 19.53 -11.02
C THR A 775 -15.66 20.00 -12.46
N LEU A 776 -14.43 19.86 -12.99
CA LEU A 776 -14.14 20.12 -14.40
C LEU A 776 -14.95 19.21 -15.32
N SER A 777 -15.12 17.95 -14.96
CA SER A 777 -15.90 17.00 -15.75
C SER A 777 -17.36 17.45 -15.86
N ARG A 778 -17.98 17.80 -14.73
CA ARG A 778 -19.35 18.31 -14.66
C ARG A 778 -19.51 19.69 -15.36
N LEU A 779 -18.49 20.56 -15.25
CA LEU A 779 -18.46 21.82 -15.97
C LEU A 779 -18.44 21.60 -17.48
N GLY A 780 -17.68 20.61 -17.97
CA GLY A 780 -17.65 20.24 -19.38
C GLY A 780 -19.01 19.78 -19.87
N GLU A 781 -19.71 18.91 -19.13
CA GLU A 781 -21.07 18.46 -19.42
C GLU A 781 -22.05 19.65 -19.51
N SER A 782 -21.98 20.59 -18.55
CA SER A 782 -22.82 21.79 -18.55
C SER A 782 -22.52 22.75 -19.71
N ARG A 783 -21.27 22.88 -20.14
CA ARG A 783 -20.87 23.63 -21.33
C ARG A 783 -21.39 22.98 -22.60
N GLN A 784 -21.25 21.67 -22.72
CA GLN A 784 -21.80 20.91 -23.86
C GLN A 784 -23.31 21.12 -23.99
N ALA A 785 -24.03 20.99 -22.86
CA ALA A 785 -25.46 21.19 -22.80
C ALA A 785 -25.87 22.67 -23.12
N ALA A 786 -25.00 23.63 -22.80
CA ALA A 786 -25.17 25.05 -23.16
C ALA A 786 -24.80 25.40 -24.62
N GLY A 787 -24.34 24.43 -25.43
CA GLY A 787 -23.89 24.62 -26.81
C GLY A 787 -22.42 25.00 -26.97
N ASP A 788 -21.64 25.19 -25.90
CA ASP A 788 -20.20 25.48 -25.93
C ASP A 788 -19.37 24.20 -26.00
N THR A 789 -19.47 23.49 -27.13
CA THR A 789 -18.75 22.21 -27.37
C THR A 789 -17.23 22.40 -27.30
N ALA A 790 -16.69 23.48 -27.87
CA ALA A 790 -15.26 23.77 -27.83
C ALA A 790 -14.76 24.01 -26.40
N GLY A 791 -15.54 24.73 -25.58
CA GLY A 791 -15.27 24.95 -24.18
C GLY A 791 -15.38 23.66 -23.35
N ALA A 792 -16.33 22.79 -23.67
CA ALA A 792 -16.48 21.50 -23.03
C ALA A 792 -15.25 20.61 -23.27
N VAL A 793 -14.79 20.47 -24.52
CA VAL A 793 -13.61 19.68 -24.88
C VAL A 793 -12.35 20.22 -24.19
N ARG A 794 -12.13 21.53 -24.15
CA ARG A 794 -11.00 22.12 -23.40
C ARG A 794 -11.06 21.77 -21.90
N THR A 795 -12.27 21.81 -21.34
CA THR A 795 -12.48 21.53 -19.90
C THR A 795 -12.24 20.06 -19.57
N TRP A 796 -12.75 19.15 -20.40
CA TRP A 796 -12.52 17.70 -20.22
C TRP A 796 -11.07 17.31 -20.45
N ARG A 797 -10.34 17.91 -21.42
CA ARG A 797 -8.90 17.68 -21.58
C ARG A 797 -8.11 18.07 -20.33
N ARG A 798 -8.51 19.17 -19.69
CA ARG A 798 -7.90 19.59 -18.43
C ARG A 798 -8.23 18.62 -17.28
N ALA A 799 -9.49 18.17 -17.18
CA ALA A 799 -9.89 17.15 -16.22
C ALA A 799 -9.11 15.85 -16.45
N LEU A 800 -8.98 15.43 -17.72
CA LEU A 800 -8.23 14.24 -18.11
C LEU A 800 -6.76 14.35 -17.69
N GLY A 801 -6.09 15.47 -17.95
CA GLY A 801 -4.70 15.67 -17.52
C GLY A 801 -4.52 15.55 -16.01
N ILE A 802 -5.44 16.11 -15.22
CA ILE A 802 -5.38 15.99 -13.76
C ILE A 802 -5.66 14.56 -13.31
N LEU A 803 -6.66 13.90 -13.90
CA LEU A 803 -7.00 12.51 -13.55
C LEU A 803 -5.94 11.52 -14.02
N ASP A 804 -5.28 11.76 -15.15
CA ASP A 804 -4.12 10.99 -15.62
C ASP A 804 -2.92 11.16 -14.65
N ASP A 805 -2.62 12.39 -14.21
CA ASP A 805 -1.59 12.67 -13.22
C ASP A 805 -1.88 12.00 -11.86
N LEU A 806 -3.15 11.95 -11.46
CA LEU A 806 -3.62 11.25 -10.27
C LEU A 806 -3.84 9.77 -10.52
N GLY A 807 -3.92 9.38 -11.79
CA GLY A 807 -4.28 8.07 -12.33
C GLY A 807 -5.59 7.51 -11.78
N HIS A 808 -6.57 8.36 -11.65
CA HIS A 808 -7.87 8.02 -11.10
C HIS A 808 -8.72 7.23 -12.12
N PRO A 809 -9.53 6.23 -11.71
CA PRO A 809 -10.36 5.43 -12.64
C PRO A 809 -11.37 6.26 -13.45
N ASP A 810 -11.75 7.45 -13.00
CA ASP A 810 -12.62 8.38 -13.73
C ASP A 810 -12.01 8.90 -15.03
N VAL A 811 -10.74 8.66 -15.30
CA VAL A 811 -10.09 8.90 -16.59
C VAL A 811 -10.92 8.29 -17.73
N GLU A 812 -11.41 7.08 -17.59
CA GLU A 812 -12.19 6.40 -18.64
C GLU A 812 -13.54 7.10 -18.89
N ARG A 813 -14.19 7.58 -17.84
CA ARG A 813 -15.41 8.39 -17.97
C ARG A 813 -15.15 9.65 -18.80
N VAL A 814 -14.07 10.36 -18.51
CA VAL A 814 -13.72 11.60 -19.21
C VAL A 814 -13.27 11.34 -20.65
N ARG A 815 -12.54 10.26 -20.91
CA ARG A 815 -12.20 9.82 -22.28
C ARG A 815 -13.44 9.52 -23.11
N HIS A 816 -14.42 8.85 -22.53
CA HIS A 816 -15.69 8.57 -23.18
C HIS A 816 -16.45 9.87 -23.52
N LEU A 817 -16.47 10.87 -22.61
CA LEU A 817 -17.07 12.18 -22.87
C LEU A 817 -16.37 12.90 -24.04
N LEU A 818 -15.06 12.87 -24.11
CA LEU A 818 -14.27 13.44 -25.21
C LEU A 818 -14.53 12.71 -26.54
N GLY A 819 -14.65 11.39 -26.54
CA GLY A 819 -15.00 10.60 -27.74
C GLY A 819 -16.35 10.99 -28.31
N ARG A 820 -17.39 11.04 -27.47
CA ARG A 820 -18.74 11.45 -27.90
C ARG A 820 -18.78 12.88 -28.46
N ALA A 821 -17.97 13.78 -27.94
CA ALA A 821 -17.90 15.13 -28.45
C ALA A 821 -17.22 15.21 -29.83
N ALA A 822 -16.24 14.33 -30.11
CA ALA A 822 -15.57 14.22 -31.39
C ALA A 822 -16.51 13.63 -32.48
N ASP A 823 -17.27 12.58 -32.13
CA ASP A 823 -18.25 11.96 -33.03
C ASP A 823 -19.39 12.90 -33.38
N GLY A 824 -19.85 13.73 -32.43
CA GLY A 824 -20.90 14.74 -32.66
C GLY A 824 -20.44 15.93 -33.52
N CYS A 825 -19.13 16.19 -33.64
CA CYS A 825 -18.57 17.19 -34.56
C CYS A 825 -18.45 16.64 -35.99
N SER A 826 -18.12 15.38 -36.18
CA SER A 826 -18.01 14.73 -37.50
C SER A 826 -19.38 14.47 -38.16
N ALA A 827 -20.46 14.38 -37.38
CA ALA A 827 -21.81 14.17 -37.90
C ALA A 827 -22.53 15.49 -38.34
N ARG A 828 -21.91 16.68 -38.09
CA ARG A 828 -22.47 18.00 -38.45
C ARG A 828 -21.61 18.78 -39.46
N GLY A 829 -20.53 18.21 -39.98
CA GLY A 829 -19.73 18.68 -41.09
C GLY A 829 -20.01 17.80 -42.30
#